data_bea2b50202f0ebf6d3905e9da794bd2d
#
_entry.id   bea2b50202f0ebf6d3905e9da794bd2d
#
_cell.length_a   1.000
_cell.length_b   1.000
_cell.length_c   1.000
_cell.angle_alpha   90.00
_cell.angle_beta   90.00
_cell.angle_gamma   90.00
#
_symmetry.space_group_name_H-M   'P 1'
#
loop_
_entity.id
_entity.type
_entity.pdbx_description
1 polymer ?
#
loop_
_entity_poly.entity_id
_entity_poly.type
_entity_poly.pdbx_seq_one_letter_code
_entity_poly.pdbx_strand_id
1 'polypeptide(L)'
;MAEGKGKRDSIRMSMKGCQTNNGFVQNEDILEXXXXXXXXXXXXXXXXXXXXXXXXXXXXXXXXXXXMPKEVLLQFSGQARYQVPREVLFWLTVASVVVLIGATIAVIALSPKCLEWWQVGPMYQIYPRSFKDSDKDGNGDLKGIQDKLEYITNLNVKTIWITSFYKSSLKDFRHGVEDFREIDPIFGTMKDFENLVAAIHDKGLKLIIDFIPNHTSDKHAWFQLSRNQTGKYTDYYIWHDCTHVNGRTIPPNNWLSVYGNSSWHFDEVRKQCYFHQFMKEQPDLNFRSPAVQEEIKEIIQFWLGKGVDGFSFDAVFLLEAEHLRNEAQVNKTQNPDMVTQYLELYHDFTTTQVGMHDILRSFRQMMDQYSREPGRYRFMGTEANGESIDRTMMYYGTPFIEADFPFNYLXXXXXXXXXXXXXXXXXXXXXXXXXXXXXXXIGGPNNARLTSRLGKEYVNVMNMLILTLPGTPITYYGEEIGMENILATNLNESYDANTLLSKSPMQWDNSSNAGFSEGNNSWLPPNSDYQTVNVDVQKTQFKSTLKLYQELSLLHANELLLSRGWFCHVWNENNFVVYTRELDGMDRVFTMVLNFGESASKVNLQEMLPGLPSKASIRLSTNTASQGSHVETNAIILDKGEGLILDYEMKTLLHHQTELKERCFVSNRACYSSILNILYSLC
;
A
#
# COMPACT_ATOMS: atom_id res chain seq x y z
N MET A 1 39.75 -39.72 1.23
CA MET A 1 39.43 -38.38 0.74
C MET A 1 38.09 -37.94 1.34
N ALA A 2 38.13 -37.36 2.52
CA ALA A 2 36.98 -36.79 3.17
C ALA A 2 37.47 -35.64 4.05
N GLU A 3 37.42 -34.46 3.52
CA GLU A 3 37.58 -33.22 4.29
C GLU A 3 36.87 -32.10 3.55
N GLY A 4 36.00 -31.38 4.27
CA GLY A 4 35.43 -30.13 3.77
C GLY A 4 33.92 -29.94 3.89
N LYS A 5 33.31 -30.35 5.00
CA LYS A 5 31.89 -30.02 5.25
C LYS A 5 31.59 -29.60 6.70
N GLY A 6 32.42 -28.77 7.26
CA GLY A 6 32.27 -28.47 8.67
C GLY A 6 32.17 -26.98 9.06
N LYS A 7 32.00 -26.06 8.12
CA LYS A 7 32.08 -24.64 8.49
C LYS A 7 30.87 -23.75 8.06
N ARG A 8 29.82 -24.35 7.49
CA ARG A 8 28.69 -23.55 6.99
C ARG A 8 27.46 -23.47 7.91
N ASP A 9 27.40 -24.30 8.96
CA ASP A 9 26.17 -24.41 9.75
C ASP A 9 26.09 -23.44 10.95
N SER A 10 27.20 -22.81 11.34
CA SER A 10 27.18 -21.92 12.52
C SER A 10 26.70 -20.49 12.24
N ILE A 11 26.69 -20.10 10.97
CA ILE A 11 26.28 -18.72 10.58
C ILE A 11 24.77 -18.62 10.37
N ARG A 12 24.09 -19.76 10.22
CA ARG A 12 22.64 -19.80 9.94
C ARG A 12 21.75 -19.48 11.14
N MET A 13 22.28 -19.44 12.35
CA MET A 13 21.47 -19.29 13.57
C MET A 13 21.23 -17.84 14.05
N SER A 14 21.94 -16.86 13.48
CA SER A 14 21.88 -15.49 14.00
C SER A 14 20.88 -14.57 13.31
N MET A 15 20.25 -15.04 12.20
CA MET A 15 19.36 -14.18 11.43
C MET A 15 17.87 -14.56 11.48
N LYS A 16 17.46 -15.34 12.49
CA LYS A 16 16.05 -15.74 12.66
C LYS A 16 15.12 -14.60 13.12
N GLY A 17 15.64 -13.40 13.34
CA GLY A 17 14.82 -12.29 13.82
C GLY A 17 14.08 -11.50 12.74
N CYS A 18 14.39 -11.74 11.45
CA CYS A 18 13.77 -10.98 10.35
C CYS A 18 13.03 -11.89 9.36
N GLN A 19 12.66 -13.09 9.80
CA GLN A 19 11.87 -13.99 8.95
C GLN A 19 10.38 -13.69 9.11
N THR A 20 9.86 -12.89 8.19
CA THR A 20 8.49 -13.09 7.75
C THR A 20 8.53 -14.31 6.82
N ASN A 21 7.73 -15.30 7.12
CA ASN A 21 7.68 -16.56 6.38
C ASN A 21 7.58 -16.28 4.87
N ASN A 22 8.43 -16.98 4.13
CA ASN A 22 8.46 -17.24 2.69
C ASN A 22 9.30 -16.30 1.83
N GLY A 23 10.36 -16.87 1.31
CA GLY A 23 11.00 -16.46 0.09
C GLY A 23 12.16 -15.48 0.19
N PHE A 24 13.14 -15.78 1.04
CA PHE A 24 14.40 -15.05 0.99
C PHE A 24 15.24 -15.61 -0.18
N VAL A 25 15.39 -14.82 -1.23
CA VAL A 25 16.47 -15.03 -2.19
C VAL A 25 17.74 -14.46 -1.54
N GLN A 26 18.70 -15.32 -1.29
CA GLN A 26 19.99 -14.92 -0.77
C GLN A 26 20.72 -14.11 -1.85
N ASN A 27 20.80 -12.81 -1.64
CA ASN A 27 21.75 -12.00 -2.40
C ASN A 27 23.08 -12.03 -1.62
N GLU A 28 24.05 -12.75 -2.15
CA GLU A 28 25.36 -12.99 -1.49
C GLU A 28 26.09 -11.65 -1.19
N ASP A 29 25.87 -10.64 -2.00
CA ASP A 29 26.55 -9.34 -1.88
C ASP A 29 26.12 -8.54 -0.64
N ILE A 30 24.87 -8.66 -0.22
CA ILE A 30 24.37 -8.00 1.02
C ILE A 30 24.83 -8.78 2.25
N LEU A 31 24.99 -10.08 2.10
CA LEU A 31 25.59 -10.92 3.14
C LEU A 31 27.09 -10.58 3.33
N GLU A 32 27.79 -10.24 2.28
CA GLU A 32 29.19 -9.73 2.40
C GLU A 32 29.29 -8.41 3.18
N UNK A 33 28.54 -7.63 2.97
CA UNK A 33 28.51 -6.41 3.70
C UNK A 33 28.04 -6.54 5.13
N UNK A 34 27.30 -7.33 5.20
CA UNK A 34 26.89 -7.68 6.51
C UNK A 34 27.92 -8.56 7.16
N UNK A 35 28.46 -9.16 6.36
CA UNK A 35 29.54 -9.97 6.78
C UNK A 35 30.76 -9.14 7.07
N UNK A 36 30.90 -8.30 6.47
CA UNK A 36 31.91 -7.39 6.73
C UNK A 36 31.69 -6.68 8.03
N UNK A 37 30.59 -6.37 8.12
CA UNK A 37 30.24 -5.78 9.35
C UNK A 37 30.25 -6.78 10.48
N UNK A 38 29.93 -7.80 10.13
CA UNK A 38 29.99 -8.85 11.04
C UNK A 38 31.41 -9.30 11.24
N UNK A 39 32.01 -9.27 10.36
CA UNK A 39 33.38 -9.57 10.42
C UNK A 39 34.14 -8.55 11.22
N UNK A 40 33.74 -7.49 11.04
CA UNK A 40 34.26 -6.48 11.84
C UNK A 40 33.81 -6.62 13.28
N UNK A 41 32.77 -6.95 13.33
CA UNK A 41 32.26 -7.26 14.61
C UNK A 41 32.89 -8.52 15.16
N UNK A 42 33.11 -9.32 14.31
CA UNK A 42 33.74 -10.51 14.71
C UNK A 42 35.20 -10.26 14.94
N UNK A 43 35.64 -9.51 14.31
CA UNK A 43 36.96 -9.15 14.51
C UNK A 43 37.12 -8.42 15.81
N UNK A 44 36.19 -7.71 15.93
CA UNK A 44 36.18 -7.04 17.19
C UNK A 44 35.87 -7.99 18.34
N UNK A 45 35.19 -8.79 17.99
CA UNK A 45 34.94 -9.80 18.94
C UNK A 45 36.15 -10.69 19.11
N UNK A 46 36.71 -10.88 18.18
CA UNK A 46 37.88 -11.64 18.23
C UNK A 46 38.96 -10.90 18.96
N UNK A 47 38.91 -9.77 18.73
CA UNK A 47 39.80 -8.98 19.48
C UNK A 47 39.41 -8.94 20.92
N UNK A 48 38.29 -8.89 21.03
CA UNK A 48 37.86 -8.96 22.40
C UNK A 48 38.07 -10.33 22.96
N UNK A 49 38.00 -11.14 22.12
CA UNK A 49 38.26 -12.45 22.58
C UNK A 49 39.75 -12.64 22.77
N UNK A 50 40.33 -12.11 22.05
CA UNK A 50 41.71 -12.15 22.18
C UNK A 50 42.15 -11.44 23.42
N UNK A 51 41.47 -10.46 23.55
CA UNK A 51 41.77 -9.79 24.75
C UNK A 51 41.28 -10.55 25.98
N UNK A 52 40.37 -11.09 25.69
CA UNK A 52 39.88 -11.93 26.73
C UNK A 52 40.79 -13.14 26.90
N UNK A 53 41.20 -13.53 25.88
CA UNK A 53 42.09 -14.61 25.92
C UNK A 53 43.42 -14.18 26.49
N UNK A 54 43.66 -13.12 26.23
CA UNK A 54 44.78 -12.61 26.82
C UNK A 54 44.60 -12.40 28.30
N UNK A 55 43.53 -12.05 28.48
CA UNK A 55 43.22 -11.93 29.84
C UNK A 55 43.06 -13.29 30.49
N UNK A 56 42.69 -14.03 29.73
CA UNK A 56 42.61 -15.36 30.21
C UNK A 56 43.98 -15.97 30.25
N UNK A 57 44.62 -15.68 29.46
CA UNK A 57 45.94 -16.11 29.49
C UNK A 57 46.71 -15.53 30.62
N UNK A 58 46.34 -14.47 30.81
CA UNK A 58 46.89 -13.87 31.94
C UNK A 58 46.33 -14.46 33.20
N UNK A 59 45.29 -14.75 33.03
CA UNK A 59 44.70 -15.44 34.14
C UNK A 59 45.19 -16.88 34.23
N UNK A 60 45.40 -17.33 33.19
CA UNK A 60 45.93 -18.64 33.16
C UNK A 60 47.37 -18.65 33.56
N UNK A 61 47.89 -17.74 33.31
CA UNK A 61 49.18 -17.59 33.76
C UNK A 61 49.19 -17.40 35.26
N UNK A 62 48.27 -16.84 35.53
CA UNK A 62 48.10 -16.72 36.93
C UNK A 62 47.66 -17.99 37.56
N UNK A 63 47.09 -18.59 36.88
CA UNK A 63 46.74 -19.90 37.38
C UNK A 63 47.90 -20.86 37.37
N UNK A 64 48.67 -20.61 36.64
CA UNK A 64 49.85 -21.40 36.64
C UNK A 64 50.71 -21.15 37.84
N UNK A 65 50.40 -20.22 38.22
CA UNK A 65 51.03 -19.93 39.44
C UNK A 65 50.16 -20.38 40.57
N UNK A 66 49.63 -21.04 40.34
CA UNK A 66 48.77 -21.68 41.17
C UNK A 66 49.23 -22.09 42.53
N UNK A 67 50.00 -21.97 42.83
CA UNK A 67 50.41 -22.28 44.12
C UNK A 67 50.92 -21.14 44.83
N MET A 68 50.77 -20.11 44.49
CA MET A 68 51.27 -18.96 45.20
C MET A 68 50.32 -18.62 46.38
N PRO A 69 50.81 -18.70 47.62
CA PRO A 69 49.96 -18.29 48.74
C PRO A 69 49.48 -16.86 48.59
N LYS A 70 48.29 -16.61 49.11
CA LYS A 70 47.60 -15.29 49.02
C LYS A 70 48.50 -14.14 49.57
N GLU A 71 49.25 -14.43 50.65
CA GLU A 71 50.14 -13.43 51.27
C GLU A 71 51.27 -13.02 50.29
N VAL A 72 51.83 -13.99 49.56
CA VAL A 72 52.92 -13.74 48.61
C VAL A 72 52.36 -12.98 47.40
N LEU A 73 51.19 -13.40 46.95
CA LEU A 73 50.50 -12.70 45.84
C LEU A 73 50.21 -11.22 46.17
N LEU A 74 49.77 -10.94 47.39
CA LEU A 74 49.50 -9.57 47.86
C LEU A 74 50.78 -8.72 47.95
N GLN A 75 51.95 -9.31 48.32
CA GLN A 75 53.22 -8.59 48.35
C GLN A 75 53.68 -8.15 46.97
N PHE A 76 53.44 -9.00 45.94
CA PHE A 76 53.79 -8.65 44.56
C PHE A 76 52.73 -7.76 43.88
N SER A 77 51.46 -8.04 44.15
CA SER A 77 50.33 -7.32 43.44
C SER A 77 50.29 -5.82 43.85
N GLY A 78 50.84 -5.46 44.98
CA GLY A 78 50.92 -4.07 45.43
C GLY A 78 52.13 -3.29 44.91
N GLN A 79 53.06 -3.97 44.20
CA GLN A 79 54.24 -3.28 43.62
C GLN A 79 53.81 -2.53 42.34
N ALA A 80 54.30 -1.28 42.19
CA ALA A 80 53.94 -0.41 41.06
C ALA A 80 54.15 -1.09 39.68
N ARG A 81 55.16 -1.92 39.53
CA ARG A 81 55.50 -2.62 38.26
C ARG A 81 54.42 -3.65 37.85
N TYR A 82 53.57 -4.13 38.78
CA TYR A 82 52.46 -5.02 38.51
C TYR A 82 51.10 -4.30 38.62
N GLN A 83 51.00 -3.37 39.56
CA GLN A 83 49.77 -2.59 39.77
C GLN A 83 49.45 -1.71 38.57
N VAL A 84 50.43 -0.96 38.07
CA VAL A 84 50.23 -0.03 36.95
C VAL A 84 49.77 -0.78 35.66
N PRO A 85 50.50 -1.85 35.21
CA PRO A 85 50.01 -2.60 34.05
C PRO A 85 48.62 -3.21 34.24
N ARG A 86 48.29 -3.70 35.43
CA ARG A 86 46.97 -4.26 35.73
C ARG A 86 45.87 -3.21 35.63
N GLU A 87 46.10 -2.03 36.20
CA GLU A 87 45.18 -0.90 36.18
C GLU A 87 44.99 -0.42 34.72
N VAL A 88 46.07 -0.28 33.97
CA VAL A 88 46.03 0.10 32.57
C VAL A 88 45.24 -0.92 31.77
N LEU A 89 45.52 -2.22 31.93
CA LEU A 89 44.79 -3.29 31.20
C LEU A 89 43.31 -3.30 31.59
N PHE A 90 43.01 -3.10 32.88
CA PHE A 90 41.63 -3.05 33.36
C PHE A 90 40.87 -1.92 32.66
N TRP A 91 41.44 -0.69 32.68
CA TRP A 91 40.79 0.47 32.09
C TRP A 91 40.72 0.36 30.55
N LEU A 92 41.72 -0.24 29.90
CA LEU A 92 41.67 -0.52 28.46
C LEU A 92 40.54 -1.51 28.13
N THR A 93 40.34 -2.54 28.95
CA THR A 93 39.25 -3.49 28.77
C THR A 93 37.89 -2.81 28.95
N VAL A 94 37.74 -1.99 30.00
CA VAL A 94 36.51 -1.23 30.24
C VAL A 94 36.24 -0.29 29.05
N ALA A 95 37.26 0.44 28.61
CA ALA A 95 37.11 1.36 27.45
C ALA A 95 36.71 0.60 26.19
N SER A 96 37.31 -0.57 25.89
CA SER A 96 36.99 -1.37 24.74
C SER A 96 35.55 -1.89 24.78
N VAL A 97 35.07 -2.32 25.95
CA VAL A 97 33.70 -2.77 26.18
C VAL A 97 32.72 -1.61 25.90
N VAL A 98 33.00 -0.41 26.42
CA VAL A 98 32.17 0.77 26.21
C VAL A 98 32.12 1.14 24.72
N VAL A 99 33.28 1.11 24.06
CA VAL A 99 33.34 1.38 22.59
C VAL A 99 32.53 0.34 21.79
N LEU A 100 32.64 -0.95 22.17
CA LEU A 100 31.89 -2.01 21.49
C LEU A 100 30.37 -1.84 21.69
N ILE A 101 29.94 -1.51 22.91
CA ILE A 101 28.53 -1.25 23.20
C ILE A 101 28.07 -0.04 22.38
N GLY A 102 28.83 1.05 22.36
CA GLY A 102 28.53 2.24 21.58
C GLY A 102 28.44 1.93 20.07
N ALA A 103 29.39 1.18 19.55
CA ALA A 103 29.40 0.77 18.14
C ALA A 103 28.20 -0.14 17.82
N THR A 104 27.84 -1.06 18.72
CA THR A 104 26.68 -1.93 18.54
C THR A 104 25.38 -1.10 18.49
N ILE A 105 25.24 -0.16 19.43
CA ILE A 105 24.07 0.74 19.45
C ILE A 105 24.02 1.56 18.15
N ALA A 106 25.18 2.09 17.73
CA ALA A 106 25.25 2.87 16.49
C ALA A 106 24.87 2.01 15.25
N VAL A 107 25.37 0.78 15.16
CA VAL A 107 25.02 -0.15 14.08
C VAL A 107 23.51 -0.43 14.09
N ILE A 108 22.93 -0.73 15.27
CA ILE A 108 21.49 -1.00 15.38
C ILE A 108 20.69 0.24 14.96
N ALA A 109 21.10 1.43 15.42
CA ALA A 109 20.40 2.69 15.14
C ALA A 109 20.48 3.09 13.66
N LEU A 110 21.60 2.80 13.00
CA LEU A 110 21.85 3.17 11.61
C LEU A 110 21.42 2.06 10.62
N SER A 111 21.15 0.84 11.10
CA SER A 111 20.74 -0.27 10.23
C SER A 111 19.38 0.00 9.60
N PRO A 112 19.24 -0.28 8.30
CA PRO A 112 17.93 -0.17 7.65
C PRO A 112 16.91 -1.07 8.34
N LYS A 113 15.77 -0.51 8.67
CA LYS A 113 14.65 -1.28 9.27
C LYS A 113 14.12 -2.29 8.25
N CYS A 114 13.70 -3.45 8.75
CA CYS A 114 13.01 -4.43 7.91
C CYS A 114 11.71 -3.80 7.39
N LEU A 115 11.38 -4.10 6.13
CA LEU A 115 10.11 -3.69 5.57
C LEU A 115 8.99 -4.49 6.22
N GLU A 116 7.89 -3.82 6.51
CA GLU A 116 6.67 -4.48 6.94
C GLU A 116 6.07 -5.28 5.78
N TRP A 117 5.27 -6.28 6.10
CA TRP A 117 4.71 -7.20 5.10
C TRP A 117 3.95 -6.47 3.98
N TRP A 118 3.29 -5.36 4.30
CA TRP A 118 2.51 -4.58 3.34
C TRP A 118 3.38 -3.76 2.37
N GLN A 119 4.66 -3.58 2.70
CA GLN A 119 5.63 -2.84 1.88
C GLN A 119 6.40 -3.73 0.90
N VAL A 120 6.33 -5.06 1.07
CA VAL A 120 7.25 -5.98 0.36
C VAL A 120 6.75 -6.33 -1.05
N GLY A 121 5.46 -6.27 -1.30
CA GLY A 121 4.96 -6.67 -2.61
C GLY A 121 3.55 -6.20 -2.90
N PRO A 122 3.08 -6.49 -4.11
CA PRO A 122 1.77 -5.99 -4.54
C PRO A 122 0.62 -6.52 -3.70
N MET A 123 -0.42 -5.69 -3.59
CA MET A 123 -1.73 -6.07 -3.05
C MET A 123 -2.69 -6.35 -4.19
N TYR A 124 -3.55 -7.34 -4.03
CA TYR A 124 -4.56 -7.73 -5.03
C TYR A 124 -5.95 -7.48 -4.47
N GLN A 125 -6.65 -6.52 -5.05
CA GLN A 125 -7.98 -6.09 -4.59
C GLN A 125 -9.08 -6.88 -5.29
N ILE A 126 -9.94 -7.50 -4.51
CA ILE A 126 -11.04 -8.37 -4.97
C ILE A 126 -12.38 -7.73 -4.62
N TYR A 127 -13.27 -7.65 -5.62
CA TYR A 127 -14.69 -7.36 -5.41
C TYR A 127 -15.41 -8.73 -5.33
N PRO A 128 -15.79 -9.19 -4.12
CA PRO A 128 -16.20 -10.59 -3.93
C PRO A 128 -17.33 -11.03 -4.86
N ARG A 129 -18.35 -10.18 -5.02
CA ARG A 129 -19.55 -10.49 -5.82
C ARG A 129 -19.25 -10.85 -7.27
N SER A 130 -18.09 -10.39 -7.79
CA SER A 130 -17.72 -10.56 -9.20
C SER A 130 -16.50 -11.46 -9.41
N PHE A 131 -15.92 -12.05 -8.36
CA PHE A 131 -14.65 -12.76 -8.51
C PHE A 131 -14.83 -14.22 -8.93
N LYS A 132 -15.58 -15.00 -8.14
CA LYS A 132 -15.89 -16.40 -8.47
C LYS A 132 -17.11 -16.86 -7.67
N ASP A 133 -18.08 -17.39 -8.38
CA ASP A 133 -19.31 -17.98 -7.83
C ASP A 133 -19.04 -19.48 -7.62
N SER A 134 -19.12 -19.96 -6.39
CA SER A 134 -18.87 -21.38 -6.05
C SER A 134 -20.17 -22.18 -5.89
N ASP A 135 -21.31 -21.53 -5.64
CA ASP A 135 -22.59 -22.21 -5.33
C ASP A 135 -23.63 -22.07 -6.46
N LYS A 136 -23.27 -21.38 -7.55
CA LYS A 136 -24.06 -21.26 -8.80
C LYS A 136 -25.29 -20.36 -8.68
N ASP A 137 -25.30 -19.45 -7.68
CA ASP A 137 -26.43 -18.53 -7.50
C ASP A 137 -26.30 -17.27 -8.36
N GLY A 138 -25.15 -17.09 -9.04
CA GLY A 138 -24.87 -15.96 -9.90
C GLY A 138 -24.11 -14.83 -9.24
N ASN A 139 -23.77 -14.97 -7.96
CA ASN A 139 -22.96 -14.02 -7.18
C ASN A 139 -21.65 -14.69 -6.77
N GLY A 140 -20.57 -13.97 -6.85
CA GLY A 140 -19.28 -14.43 -6.30
C GLY A 140 -19.32 -14.45 -4.76
N ASP A 141 -18.55 -15.35 -4.18
CA ASP A 141 -18.60 -15.63 -2.74
C ASP A 141 -17.21 -15.89 -2.15
N LEU A 142 -17.15 -16.02 -0.81
CA LEU A 142 -15.89 -16.22 -0.07
C LEU A 142 -15.24 -17.56 -0.40
N LYS A 143 -16.05 -18.60 -0.61
CA LYS A 143 -15.53 -19.91 -1.00
C LYS A 143 -14.94 -19.86 -2.41
N GLY A 144 -15.56 -19.12 -3.33
CA GLY A 144 -15.01 -18.90 -4.68
C GLY A 144 -13.65 -18.21 -4.65
N ILE A 145 -13.46 -17.24 -3.73
CA ILE A 145 -12.14 -16.62 -3.52
C ILE A 145 -11.14 -17.71 -3.03
N GLN A 146 -11.57 -18.54 -2.06
CA GLN A 146 -10.73 -19.61 -1.53
C GLN A 146 -10.32 -20.61 -2.64
N ASP A 147 -11.25 -20.98 -3.51
CA ASP A 147 -11.00 -21.91 -4.63
C ASP A 147 -9.98 -21.35 -5.63
N LYS A 148 -9.81 -20.02 -5.70
CA LYS A 148 -8.88 -19.34 -6.61
C LYS A 148 -7.58 -18.86 -5.93
N LEU A 149 -7.30 -19.27 -4.69
CA LEU A 149 -6.08 -18.85 -3.96
C LEU A 149 -4.80 -19.29 -4.66
N GLU A 150 -4.80 -20.43 -5.35
CA GLU A 150 -3.61 -20.87 -6.11
C GLU A 150 -3.31 -19.88 -7.24
N TYR A 151 -4.34 -19.44 -7.96
CA TYR A 151 -4.18 -18.41 -9.01
C TYR A 151 -3.58 -17.13 -8.41
N ILE A 152 -4.16 -16.66 -7.29
CA ILE A 152 -3.71 -15.41 -6.64
C ILE A 152 -2.25 -15.54 -6.18
N THR A 153 -1.87 -16.69 -5.62
CA THR A 153 -0.48 -16.97 -5.21
C THR A 153 0.47 -16.88 -6.41
N ASN A 154 0.04 -17.43 -7.55
CA ASN A 154 0.82 -17.44 -8.78
C ASN A 154 0.96 -16.06 -9.44
N LEU A 155 0.19 -15.06 -8.99
CA LEU A 155 0.40 -13.66 -9.38
C LEU A 155 1.60 -13.03 -8.65
N ASN A 156 2.19 -13.73 -7.68
CA ASN A 156 3.31 -13.25 -6.84
C ASN A 156 2.95 -12.05 -5.97
N VAL A 157 1.66 -11.85 -5.70
CA VAL A 157 1.19 -10.83 -4.75
C VAL A 157 1.42 -11.29 -3.31
N LYS A 158 1.44 -10.36 -2.36
CA LYS A 158 1.70 -10.65 -0.95
C LYS A 158 0.47 -10.46 -0.08
N THR A 159 -0.52 -9.73 -0.56
CA THR A 159 -1.68 -9.33 0.22
C THR A 159 -2.94 -9.44 -0.64
N ILE A 160 -4.00 -10.00 -0.07
CA ILE A 160 -5.34 -9.99 -0.63
C ILE A 160 -6.11 -8.89 0.10
N TRP A 161 -6.77 -8.02 -0.66
CA TRP A 161 -7.65 -6.98 -0.14
C TRP A 161 -9.05 -7.29 -0.64
N ILE A 162 -9.97 -7.62 0.29
CA ILE A 162 -11.37 -7.94 -0.02
C ILE A 162 -12.23 -6.71 0.28
N THR A 163 -12.95 -6.23 -0.73
CA THR A 163 -13.89 -5.12 -0.54
C THR A 163 -15.11 -5.58 0.28
N SER A 164 -15.97 -4.63 0.67
CA SER A 164 -17.07 -4.86 1.62
C SER A 164 -17.89 -6.12 1.33
N PHE A 165 -18.06 -6.95 2.33
CA PHE A 165 -18.84 -8.21 2.31
C PHE A 165 -19.81 -8.29 3.49
N TYR A 166 -19.96 -7.22 4.27
CA TYR A 166 -20.83 -7.16 5.44
C TYR A 166 -22.29 -7.24 5.02
N LYS A 167 -23.14 -7.68 5.96
CA LYS A 167 -24.60 -7.68 5.76
C LYS A 167 -25.06 -6.27 5.41
N SER A 168 -25.65 -6.11 4.23
CA SER A 168 -26.00 -4.81 3.68
C SER A 168 -27.17 -4.91 2.73
N SER A 169 -27.82 -3.77 2.43
CA SER A 169 -28.84 -3.75 1.39
C SER A 169 -28.18 -3.87 0.02
N LEU A 170 -28.86 -4.51 -0.91
CA LEU A 170 -28.34 -4.65 -2.29
C LEU A 170 -28.41 -3.36 -3.10
N LYS A 171 -29.18 -2.38 -2.63
CA LYS A 171 -29.49 -1.15 -3.38
C LYS A 171 -28.34 -0.17 -3.49
N ASP A 172 -27.44 -0.18 -2.51
CA ASP A 172 -26.36 0.81 -2.40
C ASP A 172 -24.97 0.20 -2.64
N PHE A 173 -24.94 -0.93 -3.34
CA PHE A 173 -23.70 -1.64 -3.69
C PHE A 173 -22.83 -1.95 -2.46
N ARG A 174 -23.48 -2.17 -1.30
CA ARG A 174 -22.88 -2.65 -0.03
C ARG A 174 -22.16 -1.61 0.79
N HIS A 175 -22.40 -0.33 0.51
CA HIS A 175 -21.85 0.74 1.36
C HIS A 175 -22.77 1.08 2.55
N GLY A 176 -24.05 0.65 2.51
CA GLY A 176 -24.98 0.77 3.64
C GLY A 176 -25.02 -0.50 4.47
N VAL A 177 -24.13 -0.59 5.46
CA VAL A 177 -23.97 -1.79 6.30
C VAL A 177 -25.14 -1.89 7.30
N GLU A 178 -25.80 -3.04 7.34
CA GLU A 178 -26.88 -3.37 8.28
C GLU A 178 -26.36 -4.03 9.57
N ASP A 179 -25.21 -4.73 9.48
CA ASP A 179 -24.52 -5.29 10.65
C ASP A 179 -23.04 -5.48 10.30
N PHE A 180 -22.15 -4.81 11.04
CA PHE A 180 -20.71 -4.88 10.83
C PHE A 180 -20.08 -6.19 11.28
N ARG A 181 -20.77 -6.98 12.07
CA ARG A 181 -20.26 -8.26 12.60
C ARG A 181 -20.83 -9.48 11.87
N GLU A 182 -21.71 -9.26 10.88
CA GLU A 182 -22.30 -10.32 10.08
C GLU A 182 -21.85 -10.25 8.62
N ILE A 183 -21.70 -11.41 8.00
CA ILE A 183 -21.42 -11.56 6.57
C ILE A 183 -22.77 -11.60 5.85
N ASP A 184 -22.86 -10.90 4.72
CA ASP A 184 -24.05 -10.96 3.88
C ASP A 184 -24.23 -12.41 3.38
N PRO A 185 -25.41 -13.00 3.52
CA PRO A 185 -25.63 -14.41 3.11
C PRO A 185 -25.22 -14.73 1.67
N ILE A 186 -25.23 -13.77 0.76
CA ILE A 186 -24.81 -14.03 -0.63
C ILE A 186 -23.32 -14.35 -0.74
N PHE A 187 -22.51 -14.01 0.27
CA PHE A 187 -21.06 -14.29 0.30
C PHE A 187 -20.73 -15.56 1.09
N GLY A 188 -21.71 -16.13 1.80
CA GLY A 188 -21.51 -17.29 2.65
C GLY A 188 -21.68 -16.99 4.13
N THR A 189 -20.99 -17.73 4.97
CA THR A 189 -21.14 -17.70 6.43
C THR A 189 -19.85 -17.21 7.10
N MET A 190 -19.95 -16.91 8.41
CA MET A 190 -18.75 -16.60 9.22
C MET A 190 -17.73 -17.76 9.18
N LYS A 191 -18.22 -19.02 9.10
CA LYS A 191 -17.32 -20.18 8.99
C LYS A 191 -16.57 -20.18 7.66
N ASP A 192 -17.20 -19.77 6.57
CA ASP A 192 -16.54 -19.64 5.26
C ASP A 192 -15.46 -18.56 5.32
N PHE A 193 -15.72 -17.46 6.02
CA PHE A 193 -14.73 -16.40 6.23
C PHE A 193 -13.53 -16.93 7.03
N GLU A 194 -13.77 -17.61 8.15
CA GLU A 194 -12.69 -18.20 8.98
C GLU A 194 -11.84 -19.19 8.18
N ASN A 195 -12.49 -20.02 7.35
CA ASN A 195 -11.80 -20.96 6.47
C ASN A 195 -10.93 -20.23 5.43
N LEU A 196 -11.46 -19.16 4.84
CA LEU A 196 -10.73 -18.34 3.87
C LEU A 196 -9.50 -17.67 4.52
N VAL A 197 -9.66 -17.09 5.72
CA VAL A 197 -8.54 -16.46 6.45
C VAL A 197 -7.44 -17.50 6.70
N ALA A 198 -7.81 -18.67 7.19
CA ALA A 198 -6.85 -19.76 7.45
C ALA A 198 -6.11 -20.15 6.16
N ALA A 199 -6.85 -20.32 5.06
CA ALA A 199 -6.27 -20.70 3.77
C ALA A 199 -5.33 -19.62 3.21
N ILE A 200 -5.67 -18.34 3.38
CA ILE A 200 -4.82 -17.19 3.00
C ILE A 200 -3.50 -17.25 3.78
N HIS A 201 -3.58 -17.43 5.10
CA HIS A 201 -2.40 -17.49 5.97
C HIS A 201 -1.54 -18.73 5.69
N ASP A 202 -2.15 -19.87 5.38
CA ASP A 202 -1.43 -21.10 5.01
C ASP A 202 -0.60 -20.93 3.72
N LYS A 203 -1.05 -20.03 2.83
CA LYS A 203 -0.29 -19.66 1.62
C LYS A 203 0.78 -18.59 1.90
N GLY A 204 0.89 -18.12 3.13
CA GLY A 204 1.84 -17.06 3.50
C GLY A 204 1.41 -15.67 3.05
N LEU A 205 0.14 -15.51 2.68
CA LEU A 205 -0.45 -14.23 2.27
C LEU A 205 -1.07 -13.51 3.47
N LYS A 206 -1.34 -12.22 3.31
CA LYS A 206 -2.00 -11.38 4.30
C LYS A 206 -3.37 -10.94 3.80
N LEU A 207 -4.29 -10.63 4.74
CA LEU A 207 -5.66 -10.24 4.43
C LEU A 207 -5.94 -8.83 4.94
N ILE A 208 -6.36 -7.96 4.02
CA ILE A 208 -6.95 -6.63 4.31
C ILE A 208 -8.44 -6.71 3.95
N ILE A 209 -9.29 -6.11 4.77
CA ILE A 209 -10.72 -5.97 4.46
C ILE A 209 -11.11 -4.49 4.47
N ASP A 210 -12.12 -4.14 3.67
CA ASP A 210 -12.73 -2.81 3.74
C ASP A 210 -13.48 -2.65 5.06
N PHE A 211 -13.48 -1.42 5.56
CA PHE A 211 -14.27 -1.04 6.71
C PHE A 211 -14.79 0.38 6.50
N ILE A 212 -16.11 0.55 6.65
CA ILE A 212 -16.81 1.81 6.38
C ILE A 212 -17.30 2.38 7.70
N PRO A 213 -16.45 3.13 8.44
CA PRO A 213 -16.83 3.60 9.77
C PRO A 213 -17.79 4.79 9.75
N ASN A 214 -17.92 5.50 8.62
CA ASN A 214 -18.58 6.81 8.55
C ASN A 214 -20.09 6.74 8.79
N HIS A 215 -20.77 5.71 8.28
CA HIS A 215 -22.23 5.63 8.24
C HIS A 215 -22.69 4.18 8.32
N THR A 216 -23.99 3.99 8.50
CA THR A 216 -24.63 2.68 8.41
C THR A 216 -25.78 2.74 7.39
N SER A 217 -26.42 1.61 7.13
CA SER A 217 -27.74 1.61 6.49
C SER A 217 -28.77 2.25 7.44
N ASP A 218 -29.80 2.86 6.88
CA ASP A 218 -30.99 3.27 7.64
C ASP A 218 -31.72 2.07 8.26
N LYS A 219 -31.40 0.85 7.81
CA LYS A 219 -31.97 -0.39 8.36
C LYS A 219 -31.15 -0.95 9.53
N HIS A 220 -29.97 -0.40 9.79
CA HIS A 220 -29.15 -0.82 10.92
C HIS A 220 -29.93 -0.65 12.24
N ALA A 221 -29.80 -1.63 13.14
CA ALA A 221 -30.49 -1.60 14.44
C ALA A 221 -30.21 -0.30 15.21
N TRP A 222 -28.97 0.22 15.14
CA TRP A 222 -28.60 1.47 15.80
C TRP A 222 -29.41 2.65 15.28
N PHE A 223 -29.68 2.73 13.97
CA PHE A 223 -30.47 3.84 13.40
C PHE A 223 -31.92 3.74 13.85
N GLN A 224 -32.50 2.54 13.85
CA GLN A 224 -33.88 2.35 14.31
C GLN A 224 -34.04 2.72 15.79
N LEU A 225 -33.04 2.38 16.64
CA LEU A 225 -33.04 2.74 18.06
C LEU A 225 -32.82 4.25 18.24
N SER A 226 -31.99 4.86 17.40
CA SER A 226 -31.70 6.30 17.44
C SER A 226 -32.92 7.12 17.04
N ARG A 227 -33.62 6.74 15.98
CA ARG A 227 -34.84 7.42 15.54
C ARG A 227 -35.96 7.35 16.58
N ASN A 228 -35.96 6.29 17.41
CA ASN A 228 -36.90 6.11 18.53
C ASN A 228 -36.33 6.68 19.85
N GLN A 229 -35.20 7.36 19.82
CA GLN A 229 -34.54 8.02 20.97
C GLN A 229 -34.31 7.05 22.13
N THR A 230 -33.80 5.83 21.83
CA THR A 230 -33.66 4.73 22.79
C THR A 230 -32.27 4.72 23.42
N GLY A 231 -32.18 5.09 24.71
CA GLY A 231 -31.00 4.94 25.55
C GLY A 231 -29.73 5.54 24.91
N LYS A 232 -28.62 4.81 24.95
CA LYS A 232 -27.33 5.27 24.41
C LYS A 232 -27.37 5.57 22.91
N TYR A 233 -28.32 4.97 22.19
CA TYR A 233 -28.42 5.13 20.73
C TYR A 233 -29.02 6.47 20.31
N THR A 234 -29.61 7.25 21.24
CA THR A 234 -30.27 8.53 20.96
C THR A 234 -29.37 9.44 20.09
N ASP A 235 -28.08 9.51 20.41
CA ASP A 235 -27.13 10.42 19.76
C ASP A 235 -26.06 9.68 18.92
N TYR A 236 -26.38 8.46 18.46
CA TYR A 236 -25.45 7.69 17.60
C TYR A 236 -25.32 8.28 16.20
N TYR A 237 -26.35 9.05 15.75
CA TYR A 237 -26.35 9.70 14.44
C TYR A 237 -26.47 11.20 14.63
N ILE A 238 -26.21 11.95 13.57
CA ILE A 238 -26.23 13.43 13.62
C ILE A 238 -27.65 13.90 13.32
N TRP A 239 -28.38 14.32 14.35
CA TRP A 239 -29.75 14.82 14.29
C TRP A 239 -29.77 16.32 14.54
N HIS A 240 -30.66 17.05 13.86
CA HIS A 240 -30.89 18.47 14.10
C HIS A 240 -32.34 18.82 13.74
N ASP A 241 -32.85 19.84 14.42
CA ASP A 241 -34.17 20.37 14.10
C ASP A 241 -34.16 21.03 12.72
N CYS A 242 -35.19 20.73 11.93
CA CYS A 242 -35.46 21.40 10.67
C CYS A 242 -36.68 22.25 10.81
N THR A 243 -36.72 23.40 10.11
CA THR A 243 -37.93 24.24 10.07
C THR A 243 -38.80 23.80 8.88
N HIS A 244 -40.11 24.01 9.02
CA HIS A 244 -41.08 23.73 7.98
C HIS A 244 -41.79 25.03 7.59
N VAL A 245 -41.66 25.43 6.35
CA VAL A 245 -42.29 26.68 5.82
C VAL A 245 -43.01 26.34 4.53
N ASN A 246 -44.29 26.59 4.51
CA ASN A 246 -45.16 26.40 3.32
C ASN A 246 -45.04 24.97 2.75
N GLY A 247 -44.98 23.94 3.62
CA GLY A 247 -44.92 22.55 3.21
C GLY A 247 -43.53 22.08 2.76
N ARG A 248 -42.50 22.92 2.85
CA ARG A 248 -41.10 22.56 2.53
C ARG A 248 -40.31 22.45 3.82
N THR A 249 -39.47 21.40 3.87
CA THR A 249 -38.48 21.26 4.93
C THR A 249 -37.26 22.12 4.59
N ILE A 250 -36.88 22.98 5.51
CA ILE A 250 -35.66 23.79 5.39
C ILE A 250 -34.60 23.17 6.29
N PRO A 251 -33.49 22.69 5.70
CA PRO A 251 -32.41 22.07 6.47
C PRO A 251 -31.69 23.07 7.37
N PRO A 252 -30.91 22.59 8.37
CA PRO A 252 -30.18 23.47 9.29
C PRO A 252 -29.12 24.35 8.61
N ASN A 253 -28.57 23.89 7.48
CA ASN A 253 -27.53 24.61 6.75
C ASN A 253 -27.54 24.15 5.26
N ASN A 254 -26.56 24.65 4.49
CA ASN A 254 -26.50 24.43 3.04
C ASN A 254 -25.66 23.20 2.64
N TRP A 255 -25.34 22.29 3.57
CA TRP A 255 -24.49 21.15 3.25
C TRP A 255 -25.13 20.24 2.21
N LEU A 256 -24.30 19.76 1.27
CA LEU A 256 -24.75 18.92 0.14
C LEU A 256 -24.18 17.50 0.25
N SER A 257 -24.98 16.54 -0.17
CA SER A 257 -24.55 15.15 -0.34
C SER A 257 -23.53 15.06 -1.48
N VAL A 258 -22.65 14.08 -1.39
CA VAL A 258 -21.70 13.73 -2.47
C VAL A 258 -22.44 13.50 -3.80
N TYR A 259 -23.69 13.03 -3.73
CA TYR A 259 -24.53 12.81 -4.92
C TYR A 259 -25.38 14.03 -5.29
N GLY A 260 -25.16 15.16 -4.64
CA GLY A 260 -25.91 16.41 -4.88
C GLY A 260 -27.15 16.52 -4.01
N ASN A 261 -27.71 17.72 -3.99
CA ASN A 261 -28.85 18.12 -3.16
C ASN A 261 -28.49 18.09 -1.66
N SER A 262 -29.46 18.47 -0.80
CA SER A 262 -29.25 18.59 0.64
C SER A 262 -28.77 17.27 1.27
N SER A 263 -27.79 17.36 2.15
CA SER A 263 -27.31 16.24 2.97
C SER A 263 -28.17 16.03 4.24
N TRP A 264 -29.32 16.69 4.33
CA TRP A 264 -30.24 16.57 5.46
C TRP A 264 -31.56 15.96 5.00
N HIS A 265 -32.04 14.93 5.71
CA HIS A 265 -33.31 14.28 5.40
C HIS A 265 -34.20 14.25 6.65
N PHE A 266 -35.46 14.70 6.49
CA PHE A 266 -36.44 14.75 7.60
C PHE A 266 -36.98 13.37 7.88
N ASP A 267 -36.94 12.97 9.16
CA ASP A 267 -37.50 11.69 9.65
C ASP A 267 -38.85 11.90 10.32
N GLU A 268 -39.87 11.25 9.80
CA GLU A 268 -41.25 11.39 10.27
C GLU A 268 -41.48 10.77 11.67
N VAL A 269 -40.64 9.84 12.10
CA VAL A 269 -40.76 9.21 13.43
C VAL A 269 -40.14 10.12 14.50
N ARG A 270 -38.89 10.54 14.29
CA ARG A 270 -38.17 11.39 15.26
C ARG A 270 -38.56 12.85 15.17
N LYS A 271 -39.12 13.29 14.03
CA LYS A 271 -39.50 14.71 13.76
C LYS A 271 -38.30 15.65 13.75
N GLN A 272 -37.13 15.11 13.37
CA GLN A 272 -35.88 15.85 13.17
C GLN A 272 -35.27 15.47 11.82
N CYS A 273 -34.32 16.25 11.36
CA CYS A 273 -33.49 15.90 10.19
C CYS A 273 -32.25 15.18 10.66
N TYR A 274 -31.87 14.13 9.94
CA TYR A 274 -30.58 13.48 10.12
C TYR A 274 -29.64 13.81 8.95
N PHE A 275 -28.36 13.80 9.25
CA PHE A 275 -27.30 14.11 8.28
C PHE A 275 -26.87 12.84 7.53
N HIS A 276 -26.59 12.98 6.22
CA HIS A 276 -26.05 11.92 5.37
C HIS A 276 -25.09 12.52 4.32
N GLN A 277 -23.82 12.16 4.37
CA GLN A 277 -22.83 12.57 3.36
C GLN A 277 -23.14 11.97 2.00
N PHE A 278 -23.68 10.74 1.99
CA PHE A 278 -23.95 9.94 0.79
C PHE A 278 -25.46 9.92 0.53
N MET A 279 -26.02 8.74 0.36
CA MET A 279 -27.46 8.58 0.14
C MET A 279 -28.23 8.79 1.44
N LYS A 280 -29.50 9.18 1.33
CA LYS A 280 -30.38 9.32 2.50
C LYS A 280 -30.57 8.00 3.25
N GLU A 281 -30.35 6.86 2.56
CA GLU A 281 -30.37 5.54 3.16
C GLU A 281 -29.06 5.21 3.91
N GLN A 282 -28.11 6.14 3.97
CA GLN A 282 -26.79 5.99 4.60
C GLN A 282 -26.54 7.08 5.64
N PRO A 283 -27.30 7.07 6.78
CA PRO A 283 -27.15 8.11 7.80
C PRO A 283 -25.76 8.08 8.45
N ASP A 284 -25.14 9.26 8.61
CA ASP A 284 -23.80 9.41 9.17
C ASP A 284 -23.82 9.22 10.69
N LEU A 285 -22.83 8.47 11.19
CA LEU A 285 -22.60 8.29 12.62
C LEU A 285 -22.05 9.58 13.24
N ASN A 286 -22.40 9.80 14.49
CA ASN A 286 -21.98 10.98 15.26
C ASN A 286 -20.69 10.69 16.03
N PHE A 287 -19.54 11.06 15.45
CA PHE A 287 -18.24 10.81 16.07
C PHE A 287 -17.91 11.74 17.24
N ARG A 288 -18.78 12.71 17.57
CA ARG A 288 -18.69 13.41 18.85
C ARG A 288 -19.14 12.52 20.02
N SER A 289 -19.85 11.42 19.73
CA SER A 289 -20.30 10.48 20.76
C SER A 289 -19.17 9.50 21.09
N PRO A 290 -18.64 9.50 22.35
CA PRO A 290 -17.64 8.49 22.75
C PRO A 290 -18.18 7.06 22.62
N ALA A 291 -19.50 6.87 22.78
CA ALA A 291 -20.11 5.55 22.64
C ALA A 291 -20.00 5.03 21.20
N VAL A 292 -20.13 5.90 20.20
CA VAL A 292 -19.94 5.54 18.79
C VAL A 292 -18.47 5.15 18.54
N GLN A 293 -17.53 5.99 19.03
CA GLN A 293 -16.09 5.72 18.86
C GLN A 293 -15.72 4.38 19.44
N GLU A 294 -16.23 4.05 20.63
CA GLU A 294 -15.92 2.77 21.30
C GLU A 294 -16.55 1.59 20.55
N GLU A 295 -17.81 1.73 20.10
CA GLU A 295 -18.50 0.71 19.32
C GLU A 295 -17.71 0.36 18.04
N ILE A 296 -17.18 1.37 17.34
CA ILE A 296 -16.36 1.19 16.12
C ILE A 296 -15.06 0.45 16.47
N LYS A 297 -14.39 0.83 17.56
CA LYS A 297 -13.18 0.13 18.02
C LYS A 297 -13.45 -1.34 18.34
N GLU A 298 -14.59 -1.64 18.98
CA GLU A 298 -14.98 -3.03 19.27
C GLU A 298 -15.21 -3.86 18.00
N ILE A 299 -15.73 -3.22 16.94
CA ILE A 299 -15.91 -3.89 15.64
C ILE A 299 -14.53 -4.19 15.01
N ILE A 300 -13.61 -3.22 15.05
CA ILE A 300 -12.24 -3.43 14.55
C ILE A 300 -11.59 -4.59 15.31
N GLN A 301 -11.70 -4.60 16.65
CA GLN A 301 -11.17 -5.68 17.50
C GLN A 301 -11.79 -7.04 17.16
N PHE A 302 -13.10 -7.07 16.88
CA PHE A 302 -13.79 -8.30 16.49
C PHE A 302 -13.14 -8.92 15.24
N TRP A 303 -12.90 -8.12 14.20
CA TRP A 303 -12.30 -8.63 12.95
C TRP A 303 -10.81 -8.96 13.11
N LEU A 304 -10.06 -8.19 13.93
CA LEU A 304 -8.68 -8.56 14.29
C LEU A 304 -8.66 -9.92 15.00
N GLY A 305 -9.63 -10.17 15.87
CA GLY A 305 -9.81 -11.47 16.55
C GLY A 305 -10.13 -12.60 15.58
N LYS A 306 -10.75 -12.31 14.43
CA LYS A 306 -11.01 -13.27 13.36
C LYS A 306 -9.79 -13.52 12.46
N GLY A 307 -8.68 -12.82 12.69
CA GLY A 307 -7.43 -13.05 11.96
C GLY A 307 -7.14 -12.08 10.82
N VAL A 308 -7.91 -10.99 10.71
CA VAL A 308 -7.64 -9.94 9.70
C VAL A 308 -6.31 -9.26 10.01
N ASP A 309 -5.48 -9.03 8.99
CA ASP A 309 -4.15 -8.42 9.12
C ASP A 309 -4.18 -6.90 8.99
N GLY A 310 -5.27 -6.34 8.46
CA GLY A 310 -5.39 -4.90 8.31
C GLY A 310 -6.72 -4.47 7.71
N PHE A 311 -6.91 -3.17 7.68
CA PHE A 311 -8.14 -2.55 7.19
C PHE A 311 -7.86 -1.48 6.14
N SER A 312 -8.76 -1.39 5.17
CA SER A 312 -8.95 -0.25 4.29
C SER A 312 -10.15 0.53 4.81
N PHE A 313 -9.89 1.67 5.44
CA PHE A 313 -10.96 2.55 5.95
C PHE A 313 -11.49 3.39 4.77
N ASP A 314 -12.71 3.08 4.36
CA ASP A 314 -13.42 3.75 3.26
C ASP A 314 -14.35 4.81 3.83
N ALA A 315 -14.69 5.82 3.01
CA ALA A 315 -15.61 6.90 3.36
C ALA A 315 -15.21 7.60 4.66
N VAL A 316 -13.93 8.04 4.77
CA VAL A 316 -13.40 8.57 6.02
C VAL A 316 -13.68 10.07 6.13
N PHE A 317 -14.94 10.42 6.40
CA PHE A 317 -15.37 11.78 6.76
C PHE A 317 -15.43 11.94 8.28
N LEU A 318 -15.99 10.97 9.00
CA LEU A 318 -16.05 10.86 10.47
C LEU A 318 -16.38 12.20 11.12
N LEU A 319 -17.56 12.74 10.79
CA LEU A 319 -17.91 14.11 11.14
C LEU A 319 -17.91 14.33 12.66
N GLU A 320 -17.07 15.26 13.09
CA GLU A 320 -16.94 15.72 14.48
C GLU A 320 -17.19 17.23 14.54
N ALA A 321 -18.21 17.71 13.84
CA ALA A 321 -18.49 19.14 13.74
C ALA A 321 -19.19 19.67 14.99
N GLU A 322 -18.58 20.64 15.63
CA GLU A 322 -19.19 21.33 16.76
C GLU A 322 -20.26 22.31 16.30
N HIS A 323 -20.06 22.96 15.16
CA HIS A 323 -20.94 24.00 14.64
C HIS A 323 -21.40 23.68 13.21
N LEU A 324 -22.70 23.70 12.99
CA LEU A 324 -23.32 23.41 11.70
C LEU A 324 -23.39 24.68 10.83
N ARG A 325 -22.23 25.27 10.50
CA ARG A 325 -22.11 26.47 9.70
C ARG A 325 -22.30 26.19 8.22
N ASN A 326 -22.85 27.14 7.48
CA ASN A 326 -22.92 27.07 6.02
C ASN A 326 -21.53 27.03 5.42
N GLU A 327 -21.37 26.20 4.39
CA GLU A 327 -20.16 26.11 3.59
C GLU A 327 -20.14 27.21 2.51
N ALA A 328 -18.95 27.67 2.16
CA ALA A 328 -18.77 28.74 1.20
C ALA A 328 -18.94 28.19 -0.24
N GLN A 329 -19.57 28.97 -1.10
CA GLN A 329 -19.72 28.63 -2.52
C GLN A 329 -18.38 28.82 -3.27
N VAL A 330 -18.09 27.89 -4.17
CA VAL A 330 -16.94 28.00 -5.09
C VAL A 330 -17.16 29.19 -6.03
N ASN A 331 -18.34 29.27 -6.64
CA ASN A 331 -18.72 30.41 -7.48
C ASN A 331 -19.56 31.41 -6.65
N LYS A 332 -18.94 32.48 -6.18
CA LYS A 332 -19.55 33.48 -5.32
C LYS A 332 -20.64 34.30 -6.00
N THR A 333 -20.72 34.26 -7.33
CA THR A 333 -21.75 35.03 -8.07
C THR A 333 -23.02 34.21 -8.38
N GLN A 334 -22.95 32.86 -8.13
CA GLN A 334 -24.11 31.99 -8.33
C GLN A 334 -25.16 32.23 -7.27
N ASN A 335 -26.43 32.20 -7.66
CA ASN A 335 -27.55 32.30 -6.71
C ASN A 335 -27.47 31.08 -5.75
N PRO A 336 -27.41 31.30 -4.41
CA PRO A 336 -27.34 30.19 -3.44
C PRO A 336 -28.45 29.13 -3.61
N ASP A 337 -29.67 29.58 -4.01
CA ASP A 337 -30.79 28.63 -4.23
C ASP A 337 -30.60 27.69 -5.39
N MET A 338 -29.60 27.95 -6.26
CA MET A 338 -29.29 27.14 -7.44
C MET A 338 -28.10 26.22 -7.20
N VAL A 339 -27.49 26.24 -6.01
CA VAL A 339 -26.34 25.41 -5.64
C VAL A 339 -26.89 24.05 -5.20
N THR A 340 -26.66 23.03 -6.02
CA THR A 340 -27.20 21.68 -5.80
C THR A 340 -26.15 20.57 -5.96
N GLN A 341 -24.99 20.88 -6.55
CA GLN A 341 -23.96 19.90 -6.81
C GLN A 341 -22.85 20.01 -5.77
N TYR A 342 -22.33 18.86 -5.33
CA TYR A 342 -21.31 18.76 -4.27
C TYR A 342 -20.13 19.70 -4.53
N LEU A 343 -19.57 19.67 -5.74
CA LEU A 343 -18.40 20.45 -6.11
C LEU A 343 -18.65 21.98 -6.20
N GLU A 344 -19.88 22.42 -5.99
CA GLU A 344 -20.21 23.86 -5.97
C GLU A 344 -19.94 24.51 -4.61
N LEU A 345 -19.62 23.71 -3.56
CA LEU A 345 -19.25 24.19 -2.24
C LEU A 345 -17.82 23.80 -1.88
N TYR A 346 -17.16 24.60 -1.06
CA TYR A 346 -15.96 24.22 -0.31
C TYR A 346 -16.41 23.41 0.90
N HIS A 347 -15.76 22.27 1.17
CA HIS A 347 -16.18 21.35 2.22
C HIS A 347 -15.34 21.50 3.49
N ASP A 348 -15.16 22.76 3.94
CA ASP A 348 -14.31 23.08 5.09
C ASP A 348 -14.87 22.57 6.42
N PHE A 349 -16.17 22.29 6.48
CA PHE A 349 -16.82 21.81 7.71
C PHE A 349 -17.20 20.32 7.66
N THR A 350 -17.14 19.70 6.50
CA THR A 350 -17.60 18.31 6.34
C THR A 350 -16.50 17.33 5.94
N THR A 351 -15.28 17.82 5.61
CA THR A 351 -14.15 16.95 5.25
C THR A 351 -12.89 17.34 6.01
N THR A 352 -12.01 16.39 6.25
CA THR A 352 -10.63 16.58 6.76
C THR A 352 -10.62 17.46 8.04
N GLN A 353 -11.49 17.12 8.96
CA GLN A 353 -11.61 17.85 10.24
C GLN A 353 -10.48 17.40 11.19
N VAL A 354 -10.03 18.32 12.06
CA VAL A 354 -8.99 18.02 13.07
C VAL A 354 -9.45 16.89 13.99
N GLY A 355 -10.70 16.93 14.43
CA GLY A 355 -11.27 15.88 15.29
C GLY A 355 -11.28 14.50 14.62
N MET A 356 -11.50 14.45 13.31
CA MET A 356 -11.41 13.19 12.53
C MET A 356 -10.01 12.58 12.66
N HIS A 357 -8.96 13.37 12.57
CA HIS A 357 -7.58 12.89 12.71
C HIS A 357 -7.31 12.34 14.12
N ASP A 358 -7.88 12.95 15.16
CA ASP A 358 -7.79 12.40 16.53
C ASP A 358 -8.46 11.03 16.64
N ILE A 359 -9.61 10.85 15.98
CA ILE A 359 -10.32 9.56 15.93
C ILE A 359 -9.46 8.52 15.20
N LEU A 360 -8.93 8.84 14.03
CA LEU A 360 -8.06 7.92 13.27
C LEU A 360 -6.83 7.51 14.09
N ARG A 361 -6.21 8.47 14.79
CA ARG A 361 -5.10 8.18 15.70
C ARG A 361 -5.50 7.20 16.80
N SER A 362 -6.71 7.36 17.36
CA SER A 362 -7.19 6.45 18.41
C SER A 362 -7.39 5.02 17.87
N PHE A 363 -7.85 4.88 16.61
CA PHE A 363 -7.95 3.58 15.94
C PHE A 363 -6.55 2.97 15.75
N ARG A 364 -5.58 3.77 15.25
CA ARG A 364 -4.20 3.33 15.07
C ARG A 364 -3.59 2.82 16.39
N GLN A 365 -3.73 3.62 17.45
CA GLN A 365 -3.21 3.27 18.78
C GLN A 365 -3.79 1.95 19.29
N MET A 366 -5.08 1.73 19.06
CA MET A 366 -5.73 0.47 19.46
C MET A 366 -5.20 -0.71 18.62
N MET A 367 -5.07 -0.54 17.29
CA MET A 367 -4.55 -1.57 16.39
C MET A 367 -3.08 -1.91 16.71
N ASP A 368 -2.29 -0.95 17.15
CA ASP A 368 -0.88 -1.16 17.54
C ASP A 368 -0.74 -2.12 18.72
N GLN A 369 -1.74 -2.22 19.56
CA GLN A 369 -1.73 -3.21 20.66
C GLN A 369 -1.73 -4.66 20.12
N TYR A 370 -2.28 -4.87 18.94
CA TYR A 370 -2.32 -6.16 18.25
C TYR A 370 -1.08 -6.39 17.36
N SER A 371 -0.24 -5.36 17.20
CA SER A 371 0.95 -5.36 16.32
C SER A 371 2.26 -5.67 17.06
N ARG A 372 2.23 -5.95 18.36
CA ARG A 372 3.43 -6.01 19.22
C ARG A 372 4.37 -7.17 18.91
N GLU A 373 3.86 -8.25 18.32
CA GLU A 373 4.68 -9.41 17.96
C GLU A 373 5.26 -9.25 16.55
N PRO A 374 6.51 -9.67 16.31
CA PRO A 374 7.09 -9.62 14.96
C PRO A 374 6.22 -10.34 13.93
N GLY A 375 6.02 -9.72 12.79
CA GLY A 375 5.20 -10.26 11.70
C GLY A 375 3.70 -10.09 11.89
N ARG A 376 3.28 -9.49 13.02
CA ARG A 376 1.85 -9.24 13.32
C ARG A 376 1.45 -7.78 13.17
N TYR A 377 2.21 -6.99 12.47
CA TYR A 377 1.86 -5.60 12.19
C TYR A 377 0.45 -5.53 11.58
N ARG A 378 -0.41 -4.66 12.10
CA ARG A 378 -1.80 -4.47 11.64
C ARG A 378 -1.85 -3.23 10.75
N PHE A 379 -2.09 -3.47 9.46
CA PHE A 379 -2.11 -2.43 8.43
C PHE A 379 -3.35 -1.56 8.55
N MET A 380 -3.18 -0.25 8.35
CA MET A 380 -4.26 0.74 8.35
C MET A 380 -4.10 1.64 7.13
N GLY A 381 -4.88 1.38 6.09
CA GLY A 381 -5.05 2.29 4.96
C GLY A 381 -6.30 3.13 5.16
N THR A 382 -6.31 4.37 4.69
CA THR A 382 -7.49 5.24 4.78
C THR A 382 -7.77 5.87 3.43
N GLU A 383 -9.03 5.93 3.05
CA GLU A 383 -9.43 6.78 1.93
C GLU A 383 -9.16 8.24 2.32
N ALA A 384 -8.48 8.96 1.46
CA ALA A 384 -8.18 10.38 1.69
C ALA A 384 -9.04 11.23 0.75
N ASN A 385 -9.97 11.95 1.32
CA ASN A 385 -10.85 12.85 0.59
C ASN A 385 -10.22 14.25 0.47
N GLY A 386 -8.90 14.29 0.34
CA GLY A 386 -8.16 15.53 0.20
C GLY A 386 -8.24 16.08 -1.22
N GLU A 387 -8.69 17.32 -1.34
CA GLU A 387 -8.69 18.06 -2.61
C GLU A 387 -7.28 18.44 -3.05
N SER A 388 -6.29 18.24 -2.18
CA SER A 388 -4.89 18.59 -2.42
C SER A 388 -3.96 17.55 -1.82
N ILE A 389 -2.73 17.53 -2.33
CA ILE A 389 -1.68 16.64 -1.82
C ILE A 389 -1.43 16.95 -0.31
N ASP A 390 -1.45 18.23 0.07
CA ASP A 390 -1.21 18.63 1.47
C ASP A 390 -2.26 18.04 2.42
N ARG A 391 -3.55 18.09 2.04
CA ARG A 391 -4.62 17.47 2.83
C ARG A 391 -4.47 15.95 2.88
N THR A 392 -4.13 15.31 1.75
CA THR A 392 -3.87 13.86 1.69
C THR A 392 -2.71 13.48 2.63
N MET A 393 -1.66 14.30 2.68
CA MET A 393 -0.50 14.04 3.55
C MET A 393 -0.86 14.09 5.04
N MET A 394 -1.91 14.79 5.43
CA MET A 394 -2.36 14.84 6.83
C MET A 394 -2.75 13.46 7.36
N TYR A 395 -3.25 12.56 6.50
CA TYR A 395 -3.70 11.23 6.89
C TYR A 395 -2.55 10.29 7.32
N TYR A 396 -1.30 10.59 6.96
CA TYR A 396 -0.15 9.88 7.53
C TYR A 396 0.05 10.19 9.02
N GLY A 397 -0.40 11.39 9.45
CA GLY A 397 -0.26 11.88 10.82
C GLY A 397 1.14 12.43 11.11
N THR A 398 1.18 13.50 11.89
CA THR A 398 2.43 14.12 12.35
C THR A 398 2.12 14.83 13.68
N PRO A 399 2.86 14.54 14.75
CA PRO A 399 4.00 13.62 14.88
C PRO A 399 3.60 12.16 15.12
N PHE A 400 2.33 11.86 15.28
CA PHE A 400 1.84 10.51 15.59
C PHE A 400 1.20 9.88 14.35
N ILE A 401 1.61 8.66 14.02
CA ILE A 401 1.14 7.91 12.85
C ILE A 401 -0.38 7.69 12.93
N GLU A 402 -1.06 7.95 11.83
CA GLU A 402 -2.47 7.60 11.60
C GLU A 402 -2.54 6.41 10.63
N ALA A 403 -2.62 6.67 9.33
CA ALA A 403 -2.60 5.63 8.32
C ALA A 403 -1.17 5.22 7.95
N ASP A 404 -0.98 3.96 7.55
CA ASP A 404 0.24 3.50 6.91
C ASP A 404 0.41 4.16 5.55
N PHE A 405 -0.69 4.26 4.79
CA PHE A 405 -0.79 5.21 3.68
C PHE A 405 -2.26 5.58 3.43
N PRO A 406 -2.52 6.83 3.03
CA PRO A 406 -3.82 7.21 2.47
C PRO A 406 -3.94 6.72 1.02
N PHE A 407 -5.12 6.23 0.65
CA PHE A 407 -5.41 5.87 -0.74
C PHE A 407 -5.57 7.15 -1.55
N ASN A 408 -4.68 7.36 -2.51
CA ASN A 408 -4.65 8.57 -3.32
C ASN A 408 -5.25 8.26 -4.70
N TYR A 409 -6.43 8.74 -4.97
CA TYR A 409 -7.16 8.54 -6.24
C TYR A 409 -6.86 9.65 -7.29
N LEU A 410 -5.99 10.57 -6.98
CA LEU A 410 -5.57 11.64 -7.95
C LEU A 410 -5.05 11.05 -9.27
N UNK A 411 -4.52 10.13 -9.30
CA UNK A 411 -4.05 9.40 -10.44
C UNK A 411 -5.16 8.75 -11.22
N UNK A 412 -6.24 8.61 -10.62
CA UNK A 412 -7.40 8.04 -11.16
C UNK A 412 -8.31 9.12 -11.73
N UNK A 413 -8.12 10.35 -11.32
CA UNK A 413 -8.92 11.45 -11.73
C UNK A 413 -8.44 12.04 -13.02
N UNK A 414 -7.27 11.73 -13.45
CA UNK A 414 -6.71 12.28 -14.66
C UNK A 414 -7.14 11.40 -15.84
N UNK A 415 -8.07 11.73 -16.35
CA UNK A 415 -8.60 11.02 -17.47
C UNK A 415 -7.84 11.24 -18.71
N UNK A 416 -7.42 11.63 -19.24
CA UNK A 416 -6.89 11.80 -20.53
C UNK A 416 -5.41 11.49 -20.66
N UNK A 417 -4.75 11.88 -20.78
CA UNK A 417 -3.39 11.74 -21.15
C UNK A 417 -2.57 10.90 -20.17
N UNK A 418 -2.01 10.07 -20.80
CA UNK A 418 -1.08 9.23 -20.05
C UNK A 418 0.03 10.03 -19.37
N UNK A 419 0.31 11.07 -19.88
CA UNK A 419 1.30 11.87 -19.27
C UNK A 419 0.87 12.47 -17.96
N UNK A 420 -0.30 12.66 -17.94
CA UNK A 420 -0.82 13.21 -16.70
C UNK A 420 -0.88 12.18 -15.61
N UNK A 421 -1.02 10.99 -16.02
CA UNK A 421 -1.00 9.95 -15.05
C UNK A 421 0.41 9.74 -14.53
N UNK A 422 1.25 9.80 -15.31
CA UNK A 422 2.63 9.67 -14.98
C UNK A 422 3.13 10.85 -14.21
N UNK A 423 2.65 11.89 -14.52
CA UNK A 423 2.99 13.02 -13.75
C UNK A 423 2.36 13.04 -12.37
N UNK A 424 1.33 12.57 -12.37
CA UNK A 424 0.68 12.45 -11.08
C UNK A 424 1.30 11.38 -10.21
N UNK A 425 1.68 10.39 -10.86
CA UNK A 425 2.38 9.41 -10.11
C UNK A 425 3.73 9.92 -9.69
N UNK A 426 4.30 10.58 -10.44
CA UNK A 426 5.56 11.12 -10.10
C UNK A 426 5.43 12.19 -9.04
N UNK A 427 4.41 12.78 -9.17
CA UNK A 427 4.16 13.78 -8.15
C UNK A 427 3.78 13.19 -6.82
N UNK A 428 3.24 12.19 -6.90
CA UNK A 428 2.95 11.48 -5.68
C UNK A 428 4.18 10.83 -5.09
N UNK A 429 4.91 10.34 -5.87
CA UNK A 429 6.14 9.79 -5.44
C UNK A 429 7.13 10.85 -4.98
N UNK A 430 7.07 11.88 -5.54
CA UNK A 430 7.91 12.92 -5.08
C UNK A 430 7.45 13.55 -3.77
N UNK A 431 6.26 13.56 -3.65
CA UNK A 431 5.73 14.10 -2.42
C UNK A 431 5.80 13.14 -1.25
N UNK A 432 5.86 11.90 -1.56
CA UNK A 432 5.99 10.95 -0.51
C UNK A 432 7.46 10.69 -0.14
N UNK A 433 8.28 11.24 -0.56
CA UNK A 433 9.67 11.10 -0.36
C UNK A 433 10.17 10.70 0.99
N UNK A 434 9.55 10.91 1.82
CA UNK A 434 10.02 10.57 3.11
C UNK A 434 9.58 9.23 3.69
N UNK A 435 9.33 8.43 3.21
CA UNK A 435 8.99 7.20 3.74
C UNK A 435 7.60 6.76 3.51
N UNK A 436 7.11 7.50 2.86
CA UNK A 436 5.75 7.14 2.67
C UNK A 436 5.62 6.29 1.45
N UNK A 437 4.94 5.43 1.51
CA UNK A 437 4.64 4.61 0.41
C UNK A 437 3.43 5.13 -0.26
N UNK A 438 3.42 5.32 -1.32
CA UNK A 438 2.37 5.79 -2.14
C UNK A 438 1.71 4.56 -2.69
N UNK A 439 0.59 4.66 -2.94
CA UNK A 439 -0.15 3.65 -3.56
C UNK A 439 -0.45 4.15 -4.92
N UNK A 440 -0.27 3.47 -5.72
CA UNK A 440 -0.57 3.74 -7.04
C UNK A 440 -1.76 2.89 -7.36
N UNK A 441 -2.73 3.26 -7.04
CA UNK A 441 -3.94 2.64 -7.36
C UNK A 441 -4.39 3.27 -8.58
N ILE A 442 -4.53 2.59 -9.63
CA ILE A 442 -5.00 3.13 -10.91
C ILE A 442 -6.42 2.67 -11.19
N GLY A 443 -6.83 1.56 -10.71
CA GLY A 443 -8.17 1.05 -10.81
C GLY A 443 -8.79 0.74 -9.47
N GLY A 444 -10.06 0.40 -9.50
CA GLY A 444 -10.82 0.03 -8.29
C GLY A 444 -12.30 -0.09 -8.60
N PRO A 445 -13.08 -0.53 -7.62
CA PRO A 445 -14.52 -0.74 -7.87
C PRO A 445 -15.29 0.55 -8.19
N ASN A 446 -14.75 1.70 -7.81
CA ASN A 446 -15.43 2.99 -8.01
C ASN A 446 -14.84 3.79 -9.17
N ASN A 447 -13.96 3.19 -9.95
CA ASN A 447 -13.29 3.85 -11.08
C ASN A 447 -13.36 2.98 -12.33
N ALA A 448 -13.43 3.61 -13.48
CA ALA A 448 -13.35 2.88 -14.75
C ALA A 448 -12.02 2.12 -14.85
N ARG A 449 -12.05 0.90 -15.38
CA ARG A 449 -10.88 0.05 -15.55
C ARG A 449 -9.80 0.75 -16.38
N LEU A 450 -8.56 0.49 -16.04
CA LEU A 450 -7.37 1.04 -16.70
C LEU A 450 -7.44 0.90 -18.22
N THR A 451 -7.76 -0.31 -18.68
CA THR A 451 -7.85 -0.65 -20.12
C THR A 451 -8.85 0.24 -20.85
N SER A 452 -10.01 0.47 -20.23
CA SER A 452 -11.08 1.30 -20.84
C SER A 452 -10.74 2.79 -20.85
N ARG A 453 -9.93 3.26 -19.91
CA ARG A 453 -9.54 4.67 -19.82
C ARG A 453 -8.40 5.03 -20.78
N LEU A 454 -7.41 4.16 -20.91
CA LEU A 454 -6.17 4.47 -21.64
C LEU A 454 -6.03 3.72 -22.95
N GLY A 455 -6.73 2.58 -23.09
CA GLY A 455 -6.59 1.71 -24.26
C GLY A 455 -5.78 0.44 -23.97
N LYS A 456 -6.09 -0.62 -24.68
CA LYS A 456 -5.48 -1.94 -24.52
C LYS A 456 -3.96 -1.92 -24.71
N GLU A 457 -3.50 -1.09 -25.62
CA GLU A 457 -2.08 -0.96 -25.97
C GLU A 457 -1.23 -0.43 -24.83
N TYR A 458 -1.81 0.32 -23.88
CA TYR A 458 -1.05 0.91 -22.77
C TYR A 458 -1.07 0.05 -21.49
N VAL A 459 -1.85 -1.04 -21.44
CA VAL A 459 -1.99 -1.84 -20.22
C VAL A 459 -0.64 -2.38 -19.73
N ASN A 460 0.15 -2.92 -20.64
CA ASN A 460 1.45 -3.53 -20.29
C ASN A 460 2.46 -2.49 -19.79
N VAL A 461 2.56 -1.34 -20.45
CA VAL A 461 3.48 -0.28 -20.01
C VAL A 461 3.01 0.37 -18.70
N MET A 462 1.70 0.43 -18.47
CA MET A 462 1.15 0.91 -17.19
C MET A 462 1.42 -0.08 -16.06
N ASN A 463 1.24 -1.39 -16.29
CA ASN A 463 1.62 -2.40 -15.31
C ASN A 463 3.11 -2.30 -14.96
N MET A 464 3.96 -2.09 -15.97
CA MET A 464 5.40 -1.89 -15.77
C MET A 464 5.65 -0.64 -14.90
N LEU A 465 4.99 0.47 -15.20
CA LEU A 465 5.11 1.71 -14.41
C LEU A 465 4.74 1.45 -12.94
N ILE A 466 3.53 0.93 -12.69
CA ILE A 466 2.99 0.74 -11.32
C ILE A 466 3.88 -0.19 -10.50
N LEU A 467 4.33 -1.29 -11.10
CA LEU A 467 5.10 -2.32 -10.41
C LEU A 467 6.59 -1.97 -10.27
N THR A 468 7.04 -0.82 -10.81
CA THR A 468 8.44 -0.37 -10.68
C THR A 468 8.58 0.99 -9.98
N LEU A 469 7.49 1.72 -9.79
CA LEU A 469 7.49 2.96 -8.97
C LEU A 469 7.73 2.61 -7.50
N PRO A 470 8.27 3.56 -6.70
CA PRO A 470 8.38 3.33 -5.25
C PRO A 470 7.00 3.30 -4.59
N GLY A 471 6.87 2.43 -3.61
CA GLY A 471 5.61 2.28 -2.85
C GLY A 471 5.01 0.90 -3.01
N THR A 472 3.79 0.72 -2.51
CA THR A 472 3.08 -0.55 -2.56
C THR A 472 2.09 -0.55 -3.72
N PRO A 473 2.31 -1.37 -4.75
CA PRO A 473 1.36 -1.45 -5.87
C PRO A 473 0.06 -2.12 -5.44
N ILE A 474 -1.05 -1.64 -5.97
CA ILE A 474 -2.37 -2.24 -5.75
C ILE A 474 -2.97 -2.55 -7.12
N THR A 475 -3.35 -3.79 -7.33
CA THR A 475 -3.96 -4.28 -8.58
C THR A 475 -5.40 -4.70 -8.29
N TYR A 476 -6.34 -4.09 -8.98
CA TYR A 476 -7.74 -4.48 -8.94
C TYR A 476 -7.94 -5.71 -9.82
N TYR A 477 -8.74 -6.70 -9.35
CA TYR A 477 -8.93 -7.97 -10.07
C TYR A 477 -9.27 -7.70 -11.55
N GLY A 478 -8.65 -8.46 -12.42
CA GLY A 478 -8.83 -8.37 -13.87
C GLY A 478 -7.87 -7.42 -14.58
N GLU A 479 -7.18 -6.52 -13.84
CA GLU A 479 -6.16 -5.64 -14.47
C GLU A 479 -4.96 -6.44 -14.94
N GLU A 480 -4.63 -7.52 -14.25
CA GLU A 480 -3.52 -8.41 -14.61
C GLU A 480 -3.75 -9.15 -15.94
N ILE A 481 -5.00 -9.19 -16.44
CA ILE A 481 -5.32 -9.76 -17.76
C ILE A 481 -5.83 -8.70 -18.74
N GLY A 482 -5.88 -7.43 -18.31
CA GLY A 482 -6.32 -6.31 -19.15
C GLY A 482 -7.82 -6.26 -19.42
N MET A 483 -8.65 -6.62 -18.43
CA MET A 483 -10.13 -6.53 -18.56
C MET A 483 -10.56 -5.09 -18.80
N GLU A 484 -11.61 -4.93 -19.62
CA GLU A 484 -12.28 -3.67 -19.88
C GLU A 484 -13.55 -3.52 -19.04
N ASN A 485 -14.09 -2.31 -18.99
CA ASN A 485 -15.43 -2.05 -18.47
C ASN A 485 -16.47 -2.76 -19.34
N ILE A 486 -17.56 -3.20 -18.72
CA ILE A 486 -18.73 -3.62 -19.50
C ILE A 486 -19.39 -2.39 -20.13
N LEU A 487 -20.08 -2.59 -21.24
CA LEU A 487 -20.80 -1.50 -21.90
C LEU A 487 -22.07 -1.17 -21.13
N ALA A 488 -22.35 0.11 -20.96
CA ALA A 488 -23.55 0.58 -20.26
C ALA A 488 -24.85 0.04 -20.91
N THR A 489 -24.84 -0.14 -22.23
CA THR A 489 -25.97 -0.70 -22.99
C THR A 489 -26.31 -2.13 -22.56
N ASN A 490 -25.39 -2.84 -21.92
CA ASN A 490 -25.60 -4.22 -21.46
C ASN A 490 -26.21 -4.27 -20.05
N LEU A 491 -26.47 -3.11 -19.44
CA LEU A 491 -27.02 -3.02 -18.08
C LEU A 491 -28.49 -2.66 -18.12
N ASN A 492 -29.25 -3.17 -17.16
CA ASN A 492 -30.66 -2.82 -16.97
C ASN A 492 -30.76 -1.36 -16.49
N GLU A 493 -31.78 -0.66 -16.94
CA GLU A 493 -32.01 0.77 -16.63
C GLU A 493 -32.18 1.09 -15.13
N SER A 494 -32.36 0.05 -14.30
CA SER A 494 -32.61 0.23 -12.87
C SER A 494 -31.34 0.59 -12.05
N TYR A 495 -30.16 0.55 -12.67
CA TYR A 495 -28.88 0.82 -11.98
C TYR A 495 -28.21 2.07 -12.52
N ASP A 496 -27.49 2.80 -11.66
CA ASP A 496 -26.55 3.80 -12.15
C ASP A 496 -25.41 3.06 -12.87
N ALA A 497 -25.49 3.07 -14.19
CA ALA A 497 -24.56 2.33 -15.05
C ALA A 497 -23.10 2.66 -14.74
N ASN A 498 -22.80 3.93 -14.46
CA ASN A 498 -21.42 4.37 -14.24
C ASN A 498 -20.75 3.69 -13.05
N THR A 499 -21.51 3.36 -12.00
CA THR A 499 -20.97 2.71 -10.80
C THR A 499 -20.70 1.22 -10.98
N LEU A 500 -21.23 0.61 -12.05
CA LEU A 500 -21.14 -0.84 -12.29
C LEU A 500 -20.13 -1.25 -13.35
N LEU A 501 -19.68 -0.31 -14.20
CA LEU A 501 -18.88 -0.64 -15.39
C LEU A 501 -17.63 -1.45 -15.08
N SER A 502 -16.97 -1.19 -13.96
CA SER A 502 -15.73 -1.88 -13.55
C SER A 502 -15.97 -3.13 -12.71
N LYS A 503 -17.24 -3.44 -12.39
CA LYS A 503 -17.60 -4.55 -11.47
C LYS A 503 -18.01 -5.84 -12.21
N SER A 504 -17.69 -5.96 -13.51
CA SER A 504 -18.00 -7.16 -14.31
C SER A 504 -17.36 -8.42 -13.73
N PRO A 505 -17.98 -9.59 -13.93
CA PRO A 505 -17.40 -10.86 -13.50
C PRO A 505 -16.00 -11.09 -14.04
N MET A 506 -15.14 -11.68 -13.20
CA MET A 506 -13.76 -12.06 -13.59
C MET A 506 -13.81 -13.06 -14.73
N GLN A 507 -12.94 -12.88 -15.71
CA GLN A 507 -12.88 -13.70 -16.94
C GLN A 507 -11.86 -14.83 -16.76
N TRP A 508 -12.34 -15.99 -16.28
CA TRP A 508 -11.48 -17.14 -15.99
C TRP A 508 -11.16 -17.96 -17.25
N ASP A 509 -12.18 -18.18 -18.10
CA ASP A 509 -12.05 -19.02 -19.29
C ASP A 509 -13.08 -18.62 -20.35
N ASN A 510 -13.14 -19.36 -21.45
CA ASN A 510 -14.04 -19.07 -22.58
C ASN A 510 -15.40 -19.79 -22.48
N SER A 511 -15.71 -20.41 -21.34
CA SER A 511 -17.00 -21.08 -21.13
C SER A 511 -18.09 -20.06 -20.80
N SER A 512 -19.33 -20.53 -20.66
CA SER A 512 -20.49 -19.70 -20.30
C SER A 512 -20.18 -18.89 -19.02
N ASN A 513 -20.63 -17.64 -18.97
CA ASN A 513 -20.37 -16.71 -17.89
C ASN A 513 -18.88 -16.50 -17.62
N ALA A 514 -18.02 -16.70 -18.65
CA ALA A 514 -16.57 -16.49 -18.56
C ALA A 514 -15.91 -17.38 -17.48
N GLY A 515 -16.51 -18.54 -17.16
CA GLY A 515 -16.01 -19.39 -16.08
C GLY A 515 -16.21 -18.84 -14.67
N PHE A 516 -16.85 -17.66 -14.55
CA PHE A 516 -17.16 -17.04 -13.26
C PHE A 516 -18.17 -17.88 -12.48
N SER A 517 -19.23 -18.34 -13.13
CA SER A 517 -20.31 -19.14 -12.54
C SER A 517 -20.63 -20.32 -13.44
N GLU A 518 -20.92 -21.46 -12.82
CA GLU A 518 -21.48 -22.64 -13.52
C GLU A 518 -23.03 -22.58 -13.54
N GLY A 519 -23.62 -21.55 -12.94
CA GLY A 519 -25.06 -21.31 -12.98
C GLY A 519 -25.51 -20.70 -14.33
N ASN A 520 -26.81 -20.59 -14.51
CA ASN A 520 -27.38 -20.06 -15.75
C ASN A 520 -27.29 -18.52 -15.81
N ASN A 521 -27.18 -17.86 -14.69
CA ASN A 521 -27.23 -16.40 -14.58
C ASN A 521 -26.00 -15.89 -13.83
N SER A 522 -25.67 -14.63 -14.09
CA SER A 522 -24.70 -13.86 -13.32
C SER A 522 -25.33 -12.52 -12.97
N TRP A 523 -25.00 -11.95 -11.80
CA TRP A 523 -25.58 -10.69 -11.35
C TRP A 523 -25.26 -9.52 -12.29
N LEU A 524 -24.12 -9.59 -12.98
CA LEU A 524 -23.75 -8.71 -14.10
C LEU A 524 -23.26 -9.59 -15.26
N PRO A 525 -23.46 -9.19 -16.50
CA PRO A 525 -22.90 -9.94 -17.63
C PRO A 525 -21.37 -9.83 -17.67
N PRO A 526 -20.67 -10.89 -18.11
CA PRO A 526 -19.25 -10.73 -18.43
C PRO A 526 -19.07 -9.79 -19.62
N ASN A 527 -17.89 -9.21 -19.77
CA ASN A 527 -17.60 -8.38 -20.94
C ASN A 527 -17.61 -9.26 -22.21
N SER A 528 -17.99 -8.66 -23.32
CA SER A 528 -18.16 -9.37 -24.62
C SER A 528 -16.87 -10.01 -25.14
N ASP A 529 -15.70 -9.55 -24.69
CA ASP A 529 -14.39 -10.05 -25.14
C ASP A 529 -13.86 -11.26 -24.33
N TYR A 530 -14.66 -11.79 -23.38
CA TYR A 530 -14.19 -12.84 -22.46
C TYR A 530 -13.68 -14.10 -23.17
N GLN A 531 -14.13 -14.36 -24.39
CA GLN A 531 -13.67 -15.53 -25.15
C GLN A 531 -12.18 -15.43 -25.53
N THR A 532 -11.64 -14.23 -25.61
CA THR A 532 -10.24 -14.00 -26.00
C THR A 532 -9.41 -13.36 -24.89
N VAL A 533 -10.03 -12.59 -23.99
CA VAL A 533 -9.39 -11.96 -22.84
C VAL A 533 -9.83 -12.73 -21.60
N ASN A 534 -9.07 -13.74 -21.22
CA ASN A 534 -9.36 -14.53 -20.00
C ASN A 534 -8.07 -15.20 -19.49
N VAL A 535 -8.13 -15.69 -18.27
CA VAL A 535 -6.99 -16.28 -17.57
C VAL A 535 -6.45 -17.50 -18.34
N ASP A 536 -7.32 -18.42 -18.75
CA ASP A 536 -6.87 -19.69 -19.35
C ASP A 536 -6.21 -19.46 -20.73
N VAL A 537 -6.77 -18.58 -21.56
CA VAL A 537 -6.16 -18.22 -22.85
C VAL A 537 -4.77 -17.62 -22.60
N GLN A 538 -4.68 -16.65 -21.67
CA GLN A 538 -3.42 -15.94 -21.43
C GLN A 538 -2.35 -16.82 -20.77
N LYS A 539 -2.72 -17.83 -19.98
CA LYS A 539 -1.77 -18.83 -19.43
C LYS A 539 -1.09 -19.63 -20.56
N THR A 540 -1.80 -19.94 -21.62
CA THR A 540 -1.28 -20.77 -22.72
C THR A 540 -0.48 -19.97 -23.74
N GLN A 541 -0.72 -18.67 -23.89
CA GLN A 541 0.02 -17.80 -24.82
C GLN A 541 1.49 -17.70 -24.42
N PHE A 542 2.40 -17.66 -25.39
CA PHE A 542 3.82 -17.42 -25.14
C PHE A 542 4.03 -16.04 -24.47
N LYS A 543 3.28 -15.04 -24.94
CA LYS A 543 3.28 -13.68 -24.42
C LYS A 543 1.85 -13.27 -24.09
N SER A 544 1.65 -12.71 -22.89
CA SER A 544 0.35 -12.20 -22.48
C SER A 544 0.53 -11.14 -21.39
N THR A 545 -0.51 -10.34 -21.20
CA THR A 545 -0.55 -9.36 -20.10
C THR A 545 -0.38 -10.06 -18.74
N LEU A 546 -1.03 -11.22 -18.57
CA LEU A 546 -0.93 -12.02 -17.35
C LEU A 546 0.51 -12.45 -17.05
N LYS A 547 1.23 -12.98 -18.06
CA LYS A 547 2.62 -13.43 -17.86
C LYS A 547 3.54 -12.26 -17.53
N LEU A 548 3.40 -11.16 -18.25
CA LEU A 548 4.18 -9.95 -17.97
C LEU A 548 3.89 -9.45 -16.54
N TYR A 549 2.61 -9.43 -16.14
CA TYR A 549 2.22 -9.03 -14.80
C TYR A 549 2.89 -9.92 -13.74
N GLN A 550 2.86 -11.24 -13.93
CA GLN A 550 3.50 -12.21 -13.03
C GLN A 550 5.01 -11.96 -12.89
N GLU A 551 5.70 -11.69 -14.01
CA GLU A 551 7.14 -11.41 -14.01
C GLU A 551 7.46 -10.08 -13.33
N LEU A 552 6.66 -9.04 -13.59
CA LEU A 552 6.82 -7.72 -12.95
C LEU A 552 6.57 -7.80 -11.44
N SER A 553 5.51 -8.51 -11.03
CA SER A 553 5.17 -8.70 -9.63
C SER A 553 6.28 -9.47 -8.89
N LEU A 554 6.80 -10.53 -9.51
CA LEU A 554 7.93 -11.31 -8.99
C LEU A 554 9.19 -10.42 -8.87
N LEU A 555 9.47 -9.62 -9.90
CA LEU A 555 10.60 -8.69 -9.90
C LEU A 555 10.46 -7.69 -8.76
N HIS A 556 9.27 -7.10 -8.59
CA HIS A 556 9.00 -6.13 -7.51
C HIS A 556 9.25 -6.76 -6.13
N ALA A 557 8.79 -8.00 -5.93
CA ALA A 557 8.88 -8.67 -4.63
C ALA A 557 10.31 -9.09 -4.28
N ASN A 558 11.16 -9.37 -5.28
CA ASN A 558 12.49 -9.95 -5.07
C ASN A 558 13.63 -8.94 -5.21
N GLU A 559 13.45 -7.84 -5.94
CA GLU A 559 14.54 -6.89 -6.21
C GLU A 559 14.53 -5.74 -5.21
N LEU A 560 15.60 -5.63 -4.44
CA LEU A 560 15.76 -4.56 -3.45
C LEU A 560 15.75 -3.17 -4.10
N LEU A 561 16.22 -3.07 -5.33
CA LEU A 561 16.15 -1.81 -6.10
C LEU A 561 14.72 -1.31 -6.23
N LEU A 562 13.73 -2.21 -6.35
CA LEU A 562 12.32 -1.82 -6.49
C LEU A 562 11.62 -1.64 -5.15
N SER A 563 11.95 -2.48 -4.14
CA SER A 563 11.30 -2.39 -2.83
C SER A 563 11.90 -1.31 -1.92
N ARG A 564 13.20 -1.00 -2.06
CA ARG A 564 13.93 -0.06 -1.19
C ARG A 564 14.67 1.05 -1.93
N GLY A 565 14.82 0.92 -3.25
CA GLY A 565 15.67 1.83 -4.04
C GLY A 565 15.12 3.25 -4.11
N TRP A 566 16.03 4.19 -4.28
CA TRP A 566 15.72 5.59 -4.55
C TRP A 566 15.08 5.73 -5.94
N PHE A 567 14.23 6.73 -6.07
CA PHE A 567 13.60 7.13 -7.32
C PHE A 567 14.37 8.33 -7.85
N CYS A 568 15.11 8.15 -8.94
CA CYS A 568 16.12 9.12 -9.39
C CYS A 568 15.97 9.40 -10.89
N HIS A 569 16.57 10.51 -11.33
CA HIS A 569 16.73 10.87 -12.75
C HIS A 569 15.41 10.76 -13.53
N VAL A 570 14.39 11.48 -13.07
CA VAL A 570 13.05 11.40 -13.68
C VAL A 570 12.97 12.35 -14.87
N TRP A 571 12.63 11.81 -16.04
CA TRP A 571 12.39 12.58 -17.27
C TRP A 571 10.99 12.26 -17.79
N ASN A 572 10.28 13.29 -18.19
CA ASN A 572 8.97 13.17 -18.82
C ASN A 572 8.91 14.14 -19.99
N GLU A 573 9.41 13.73 -21.14
CA GLU A 573 9.45 14.55 -22.36
C GLU A 573 9.11 13.70 -23.58
N ASN A 574 8.46 14.30 -24.55
CA ASN A 574 8.12 13.67 -25.84
C ASN A 574 7.36 12.34 -25.65
N ASN A 575 6.49 12.29 -24.61
CA ASN A 575 5.66 11.13 -24.25
C ASN A 575 6.47 9.94 -23.71
N PHE A 576 7.77 10.08 -23.48
CA PHE A 576 8.56 9.11 -22.72
C PHE A 576 8.58 9.45 -21.25
N VAL A 577 8.47 8.40 -20.42
CA VAL A 577 8.78 8.48 -19.00
C VAL A 577 10.02 7.63 -18.77
N VAL A 578 11.08 8.26 -18.30
CA VAL A 578 12.37 7.60 -18.00
C VAL A 578 12.71 7.90 -16.54
N TYR A 579 13.11 6.87 -15.78
CA TYR A 579 13.60 7.03 -14.41
C TYR A 579 14.49 5.88 -14.01
N THR A 580 15.32 6.10 -12.98
CA THR A 580 16.17 5.05 -12.43
C THR A 580 15.71 4.64 -11.04
N ARG A 581 15.98 3.38 -10.68
CA ARG A 581 15.89 2.86 -9.33
C ARG A 581 17.30 2.46 -8.91
N GLU A 582 17.76 3.07 -7.82
CA GLU A 582 19.15 2.98 -7.33
C GLU A 582 19.12 2.72 -5.82
N LEU A 583 20.11 2.02 -5.29
CA LEU A 583 20.17 1.73 -3.85
C LEU A 583 21.60 1.90 -3.35
N ASP A 584 21.73 2.66 -2.25
CA ASP A 584 23.05 2.89 -1.63
C ASP A 584 23.73 1.56 -1.31
N GLY A 585 24.98 1.43 -1.74
CA GLY A 585 25.78 0.21 -1.52
C GLY A 585 25.63 -0.83 -2.61
N MET A 586 24.82 -0.56 -3.64
CA MET A 586 24.71 -1.43 -4.83
C MET A 586 25.21 -0.66 -6.05
N ASP A 587 26.08 -1.31 -6.85
CA ASP A 587 26.54 -0.74 -8.13
C ASP A 587 25.55 -1.02 -9.27
N ARG A 588 24.52 -1.84 -9.02
CA ARG A 588 23.49 -2.22 -9.98
C ARG A 588 22.39 -1.16 -10.01
N VAL A 589 21.94 -0.81 -11.21
CA VAL A 589 20.90 0.22 -11.45
C VAL A 589 19.85 -0.35 -12.40
N PHE A 590 18.57 -0.08 -12.10
CA PHE A 590 17.47 -0.30 -13.05
C PHE A 590 17.06 1.03 -13.67
N THR A 591 16.97 1.07 -15.00
CA THR A 591 16.39 2.22 -15.72
C THR A 591 15.13 1.76 -16.45
N MET A 592 14.02 2.40 -16.12
CA MET A 592 12.73 2.22 -16.80
C MET A 592 12.64 3.23 -17.95
N VAL A 593 12.29 2.71 -19.14
CA VAL A 593 12.09 3.53 -20.36
C VAL A 593 10.71 3.16 -20.91
N LEU A 594 9.76 4.08 -20.81
CA LEU A 594 8.33 3.81 -21.06
C LEU A 594 7.80 4.79 -22.12
N ASN A 595 7.24 4.27 -23.22
CA ASN A 595 6.66 5.09 -24.29
C ASN A 595 5.14 5.15 -24.14
N PHE A 596 4.62 6.31 -23.76
CA PHE A 596 3.19 6.62 -23.69
C PHE A 596 2.70 7.40 -24.91
N GLY A 597 3.53 7.54 -25.94
CA GLY A 597 3.19 8.24 -27.18
C GLY A 597 2.25 7.43 -28.09
N GLU A 598 1.72 8.10 -29.08
CA GLU A 598 0.79 7.52 -30.06
C GLU A 598 1.51 6.77 -31.20
N SER A 599 2.85 6.79 -31.23
CA SER A 599 3.65 6.19 -32.29
C SER A 599 5.01 5.71 -31.76
N ALA A 600 5.69 4.92 -32.57
CA ALA A 600 7.06 4.53 -32.31
C ALA A 600 7.96 5.77 -32.24
N SER A 601 8.82 5.80 -31.24
CA SER A 601 9.71 6.95 -31.00
C SER A 601 11.08 6.49 -30.53
N LYS A 602 12.08 7.32 -30.78
CA LYS A 602 13.48 7.05 -30.42
C LYS A 602 13.88 7.93 -29.25
N VAL A 603 14.61 7.33 -28.28
CA VAL A 603 15.16 8.05 -27.14
C VAL A 603 16.68 7.79 -27.04
N ASN A 604 17.44 8.82 -26.67
CA ASN A 604 18.88 8.75 -26.41
C ASN A 604 19.10 8.91 -24.90
N LEU A 605 19.30 7.80 -24.20
CA LEU A 605 19.47 7.81 -22.75
C LEU A 605 20.84 8.41 -22.33
N GLN A 606 21.86 8.35 -23.19
CA GLN A 606 23.18 8.91 -22.86
C GLN A 606 23.16 10.42 -22.69
N GLU A 607 22.22 11.10 -23.37
CA GLU A 607 21.99 12.54 -23.19
C GLU A 607 21.24 12.86 -21.89
N MET A 608 20.42 11.91 -21.44
CA MET A 608 19.55 12.10 -20.26
C MET A 608 20.23 11.67 -18.96
N LEU A 609 21.03 10.59 -19.01
CA LEU A 609 21.58 9.94 -17.82
C LEU A 609 23.13 9.92 -17.89
N PRO A 610 23.80 10.90 -17.28
CA PRO A 610 25.28 10.92 -17.29
C PRO A 610 25.86 9.65 -16.63
N GLY A 611 26.85 9.06 -17.28
CA GLY A 611 27.52 7.86 -16.78
C GLY A 611 26.88 6.55 -17.20
N LEU A 612 25.79 6.59 -17.96
CA LEU A 612 25.14 5.38 -18.48
C LEU A 612 26.10 4.65 -19.44
N PRO A 613 26.29 3.33 -19.33
CA PRO A 613 27.11 2.59 -20.30
C PRO A 613 26.48 2.63 -21.70
N SER A 614 27.33 2.47 -22.74
CA SER A 614 26.84 2.49 -24.13
C SER A 614 25.90 1.33 -24.46
N LYS A 615 25.95 0.25 -23.67
CA LYS A 615 25.06 -0.91 -23.78
C LYS A 615 24.53 -1.30 -22.41
N ALA A 616 23.24 -1.68 -22.36
CA ALA A 616 22.59 -2.17 -21.15
C ALA A 616 21.83 -3.45 -21.48
N SER A 617 21.69 -4.31 -20.49
CA SER A 617 20.90 -5.55 -20.61
C SER A 617 19.43 -5.23 -20.43
N ILE A 618 18.55 -5.82 -21.24
CA ILE A 618 17.10 -5.72 -21.09
C ILE A 618 16.66 -6.79 -20.07
N ARG A 619 16.33 -6.34 -18.86
CA ARG A 619 15.87 -7.21 -17.77
C ARG A 619 14.43 -7.68 -18.01
N LEU A 620 13.56 -6.78 -18.44
CA LEU A 620 12.17 -7.06 -18.81
C LEU A 620 11.75 -6.11 -19.91
N SER A 621 10.85 -6.57 -20.77
CA SER A 621 10.28 -5.79 -21.86
C SER A 621 8.79 -6.14 -22.02
N THR A 622 7.97 -5.13 -22.30
CA THR A 622 6.59 -5.38 -22.73
C THR A 622 6.58 -6.12 -24.09
N ASN A 623 7.65 -5.95 -24.88
CA ASN A 623 7.92 -6.76 -26.07
C ASN A 623 8.97 -7.85 -25.69
N THR A 624 8.50 -8.99 -25.22
CA THR A 624 9.33 -10.03 -24.62
C THR A 624 10.38 -10.62 -25.56
N ALA A 625 10.32 -10.36 -26.87
CA ALA A 625 11.33 -10.83 -27.83
C ALA A 625 12.74 -10.27 -27.54
N SER A 626 12.83 -9.12 -26.86
CA SER A 626 14.09 -8.44 -26.56
C SER A 626 14.65 -8.77 -25.18
N GLN A 627 13.91 -9.50 -24.33
CA GLN A 627 14.33 -9.80 -22.96
C GLN A 627 15.63 -10.62 -22.93
N GLY A 628 16.58 -10.21 -22.09
CA GLY A 628 17.90 -10.84 -21.98
C GLY A 628 18.92 -10.38 -23.01
N SER A 629 18.48 -9.66 -24.05
CA SER A 629 19.40 -9.08 -25.04
C SER A 629 20.01 -7.77 -24.53
N HIS A 630 20.98 -7.25 -25.24
CA HIS A 630 21.59 -5.94 -24.97
C HIS A 630 21.07 -4.91 -25.97
N VAL A 631 20.92 -3.67 -25.51
CA VAL A 631 20.48 -2.56 -26.33
C VAL A 631 21.50 -1.42 -26.26
N GLU A 632 21.68 -0.73 -27.39
CA GLU A 632 22.50 0.49 -27.46
C GLU A 632 21.71 1.64 -26.79
N THR A 633 22.29 2.23 -25.76
CA THR A 633 21.59 3.19 -24.90
C THR A 633 21.41 4.57 -25.54
N ASN A 634 22.16 4.85 -26.65
CA ASN A 634 22.01 6.11 -27.40
C ASN A 634 20.92 6.07 -28.47
N ALA A 635 20.24 4.92 -28.69
CA ALA A 635 19.35 4.75 -29.83
C ALA A 635 18.25 3.72 -29.56
N ILE A 636 17.55 3.86 -28.42
CA ILE A 636 16.44 2.96 -28.06
C ILE A 636 15.19 3.39 -28.83
N ILE A 637 14.58 2.46 -29.56
CA ILE A 637 13.32 2.67 -30.26
C ILE A 637 12.25 1.82 -29.56
N LEU A 638 11.17 2.46 -29.16
CA LEU A 638 10.01 1.80 -28.54
C LEU A 638 8.74 2.12 -29.32
N ASP A 639 7.95 1.10 -29.57
CA ASP A 639 6.62 1.25 -30.17
C ASP A 639 5.64 1.89 -29.18
N LYS A 640 4.45 2.26 -29.69
CA LYS A 640 3.35 2.78 -28.88
C LYS A 640 3.03 1.78 -27.73
N GLY A 641 3.01 2.29 -26.51
CA GLY A 641 2.68 1.48 -25.33
C GLY A 641 3.77 0.48 -24.93
N GLU A 642 5.00 0.63 -25.45
CA GLU A 642 6.11 -0.26 -25.14
C GLU A 642 6.96 0.29 -24.00
N GLY A 643 7.52 -0.62 -23.21
CA GLY A 643 8.40 -0.27 -22.11
C GLY A 643 9.51 -1.29 -21.88
N LEU A 644 10.65 -0.81 -21.37
CA LEU A 644 11.81 -1.62 -21.02
C LEU A 644 12.25 -1.34 -19.60
N ILE A 645 12.73 -2.38 -18.92
CA ILE A 645 13.56 -2.29 -17.72
C ILE A 645 14.97 -2.67 -18.13
N LEU A 646 15.88 -1.70 -18.06
CA LEU A 646 17.30 -1.91 -18.34
C LEU A 646 18.04 -2.18 -17.04
N ASP A 647 19.01 -3.08 -17.10
CA ASP A 647 19.84 -3.52 -15.97
C ASP A 647 21.30 -3.36 -16.36
N TYR A 648 22.06 -2.64 -15.52
CA TYR A 648 23.48 -2.39 -15.76
C TYR A 648 24.18 -2.04 -14.46
N GLU A 649 25.51 -2.18 -14.46
CA GLU A 649 26.37 -1.75 -13.37
C GLU A 649 26.91 -0.36 -13.65
N MET A 650 26.83 0.49 -12.66
CA MET A 650 27.40 1.83 -12.67
C MET A 650 28.50 1.88 -11.62
N LYS A 651 29.76 2.03 -12.06
CA LYS A 651 30.89 2.16 -11.13
C LYS A 651 30.76 3.47 -10.36
N THR A 652 30.23 3.40 -9.18
CA THR A 652 30.15 4.55 -8.28
C THR A 652 31.52 4.80 -7.64
N LEU A 653 32.20 5.83 -8.08
CA LEU A 653 33.30 6.40 -7.31
C LEU A 653 32.72 6.97 -6.00
N LEU A 654 33.45 6.82 -4.90
CA LEU A 654 33.03 7.23 -3.54
C LEU A 654 32.51 8.67 -3.45
N HIS A 655 32.87 9.52 -4.40
CA HIS A 655 32.39 10.92 -4.49
C HIS A 655 30.94 11.04 -5.03
N HIS A 656 30.42 10.00 -5.67
CA HIS A 656 29.08 10.04 -6.26
C HIS A 656 27.96 9.90 -5.22
N GLN A 657 28.23 9.33 -4.04
CA GLN A 657 27.19 9.10 -3.04
C GLN A 657 26.60 10.42 -2.48
N THR A 658 27.42 11.46 -2.36
CA THR A 658 26.93 12.77 -1.92
C THR A 658 26.20 13.51 -3.05
N GLU A 659 26.68 13.42 -4.29
CA GLU A 659 26.02 13.97 -5.47
C GLU A 659 24.73 13.23 -5.83
N LEU A 660 24.68 11.91 -5.61
CA LEU A 660 23.48 11.09 -5.84
C LEU A 660 22.35 11.47 -4.87
N LYS A 661 22.66 11.69 -3.60
CA LYS A 661 21.69 12.20 -2.62
C LYS A 661 21.15 13.57 -3.06
N GLU A 662 21.98 14.42 -3.61
CA GLU A 662 21.55 15.72 -4.13
C GLU A 662 20.69 15.58 -5.40
N ARG A 663 21.02 14.66 -6.30
CA ARG A 663 20.25 14.42 -7.55
C ARG A 663 18.94 13.67 -7.32
N CYS A 664 18.87 12.81 -6.31
CA CYS A 664 17.64 12.08 -5.98
C CYS A 664 16.73 12.83 -5.01
N PHE A 665 17.26 13.72 -4.17
CA PHE A 665 16.52 14.42 -3.11
C PHE A 665 16.46 15.93 -3.23
N VAL A 666 17.50 16.58 -3.69
CA VAL A 666 17.65 18.07 -3.59
C VAL A 666 17.41 18.77 -4.92
N SER A 667 17.52 18.09 -6.04
CA SER A 667 16.97 18.62 -7.30
C SER A 667 15.45 18.78 -7.21
N ASN A 668 14.87 18.44 -6.07
CA ASN A 668 13.45 18.58 -5.75
C ASN A 668 12.93 20.03 -5.85
N ARG A 669 13.76 21.08 -5.70
CA ARG A 669 13.26 22.44 -5.94
C ARG A 669 13.09 22.73 -7.43
N ALA A 670 13.96 22.20 -8.27
CA ALA A 670 13.84 22.37 -9.73
C ALA A 670 12.83 21.39 -10.34
N CYS A 671 12.79 20.13 -9.86
CA CYS A 671 11.77 19.16 -10.25
C CYS A 671 10.37 19.54 -9.75
N TYR A 672 10.28 20.11 -8.54
CA TYR A 672 8.99 20.56 -7.98
C TYR A 672 8.40 21.70 -8.84
N SER A 673 9.21 22.65 -9.27
CA SER A 673 8.72 23.74 -10.11
C SER A 673 8.40 23.24 -11.54
N SER A 674 9.14 22.27 -12.05
CA SER A 674 8.87 21.69 -13.38
C SER A 674 7.62 20.80 -13.37
N ILE A 675 7.42 20.00 -12.31
CA ILE A 675 6.24 19.14 -12.18
C ILE A 675 4.99 20.00 -11.89
N LEU A 676 5.11 21.02 -11.04
CA LEU A 676 4.01 21.96 -10.79
C LEU A 676 3.69 22.79 -12.05
N ASN A 677 4.69 23.22 -12.80
CA ASN A 677 4.48 23.94 -14.06
C ASN A 677 3.84 23.06 -15.13
N ILE A 678 4.17 21.76 -15.16
CA ILE A 678 3.53 20.78 -16.05
C ILE A 678 2.08 20.55 -15.62
N LEU A 679 1.81 20.47 -14.32
CA LEU A 679 0.45 20.33 -13.80
C LEU A 679 -0.39 21.59 -14.06
N TYR A 680 0.18 22.78 -13.90
CA TYR A 680 -0.51 24.05 -14.19
C TYR A 680 -0.72 24.32 -15.68
N SER A 681 0.12 23.76 -16.56
CA SER A 681 -0.06 23.91 -18.00
C SER A 681 -1.05 22.88 -18.59
N LEU A 682 -1.47 21.88 -17.81
CA LEU A 682 -2.43 20.85 -18.22
C LEU A 682 -3.84 21.07 -17.64
N CYS A 683 -4.02 22.08 -16.75
CA CYS A 683 -5.31 22.63 -16.37
C CYS A 683 -5.67 23.84 -17.20
#